data_1191efb1a05a38fbe25d0bba9d9efbbf
#
_entry.id   1191efb1a05a38fbe25d0bba9d9efbbf
#
_cell.length_a   1.000
_cell.length_b   1.000
_cell.length_c   1.000
_cell.angle_alpha   90.00
_cell.angle_beta   90.00
_cell.angle_gamma   90.00
#
_symmetry.space_group_name_H-M   'P 1'
#
loop_
_entity.id
_entity.type
_entity.pdbx_description
1 polymer ?
#
loop_
_entity_poly.entity_id
_entity_poly.type
_entity_poly.pdbx_seq_one_letter_code
_entity_poly.pdbx_strand_id
1 'polypeptide(L)'
;MAFKLQAPYSPAGDQPEAIQQLTEGLLNGESYQTLLGVTGSGKTYTIANVIQNVQRPTLVLTHNKTLVAQLYGEFKQFFPDNAVGYFVSYYDYYQPEAYMPVSDTYIEKDLSINEELDKLRLHATSELLSGRRDIIVVASVSCIYGMGNPTEFENGIIRISKGQVISRQGFLHSLVNALYSRSQEEFRRGTFRVKGDTVDINLPYMDYGYRITFFGDEIEEIESFDVKNGKRIGKLDNAAVFPANLYLAPKDQLQQVLYEIQDECKAQVDYFKATGKYIEAQRLSERVNYDVEMIRELGYCNGVENYSRFFDRRKPGTRPFCLLDYFPKDFLCVIDESHQTIPQVSGMYGGDRSRKLILVDYGFRLPSALDNRPLNFHEFESLLHQTIFVSATPDHFELEKTGGVVVEQVVRPTGLLDPPIEIRPSVNQIDDLLDEIDKRIRKGDRVLVTTLTKRMAEEMDKYLARINIKSKYIHSEVDTLERVEILRQLRLGEIDVLVGVNLLREGLDLPEVSLVAILDADKEGFLRNEKSLTQTAGRAARNVDGLVIFYADKMTESMQRTIDETDRRREKQVAYNIEHGITPRTIIKSREQVFGQTSVLDIKGFDPKNPYAIANDEELVTVAAEDQEVYKTIPQIEKAIGRTKKEMEKAARDLDFMEAARLRDEMFLMQKKLAEMKA
;
A
#
# COMPACT_ATOMS: atom_id res chain seq x y z
N MET A 1 -9.43 -24.24 -0.57
CA MET A 1 -8.74 -24.41 -1.87
C MET A 1 -7.24 -24.46 -1.60
N ALA A 2 -6.45 -25.02 -2.53
CA ALA A 2 -4.99 -25.03 -2.41
C ALA A 2 -4.41 -23.90 -3.27
N PHE A 3 -3.24 -23.38 -2.86
CA PHE A 3 -2.49 -22.46 -3.70
C PHE A 3 -2.03 -23.14 -4.99
N LYS A 4 -2.25 -22.47 -6.11
CA LYS A 4 -1.85 -22.96 -7.43
C LYS A 4 -1.12 -21.83 -8.18
N LEU A 5 0.21 -21.91 -8.17
CA LEU A 5 1.07 -20.97 -8.87
C LEU A 5 0.92 -21.11 -10.38
N GLN A 6 0.77 -19.99 -11.06
CA GLN A 6 0.77 -19.88 -12.52
C GLN A 6 1.87 -18.91 -12.94
N ALA A 7 2.84 -19.42 -13.71
CA ALA A 7 3.92 -18.60 -14.26
C ALA A 7 4.33 -19.17 -15.62
N PRO A 8 4.70 -18.32 -16.60
CA PRO A 8 5.13 -18.77 -17.93
C PRO A 8 6.58 -19.29 -17.96
N TYR A 9 7.25 -19.34 -16.81
CA TYR A 9 8.65 -19.74 -16.67
C TYR A 9 8.84 -20.62 -15.42
N SER A 10 9.94 -21.39 -15.43
CA SER A 10 10.36 -22.23 -14.31
C SER A 10 11.43 -21.53 -13.46
N PRO A 11 11.64 -21.92 -12.19
CA PRO A 11 12.73 -21.44 -11.37
C PRO A 11 14.11 -21.64 -12.04
N ALA A 12 14.96 -20.63 -12.01
CA ALA A 12 16.30 -20.65 -12.63
C ALA A 12 17.31 -19.89 -11.76
N GLY A 13 18.59 -20.04 -12.06
CA GLY A 13 19.67 -19.49 -11.23
C GLY A 13 19.72 -20.13 -9.86
N ASP A 14 19.83 -19.31 -8.82
CA ASP A 14 19.81 -19.76 -7.42
C ASP A 14 18.38 -20.06 -6.91
N GLN A 15 17.33 -19.78 -7.69
CA GLN A 15 15.93 -19.92 -7.24
C GLN A 15 15.56 -21.35 -6.82
N PRO A 16 15.90 -22.44 -7.59
CA PRO A 16 15.55 -23.79 -7.19
C PRO A 16 16.08 -24.17 -5.82
N GLU A 17 17.36 -23.86 -5.56
CA GLU A 17 18.02 -24.15 -4.29
C GLU A 17 17.42 -23.31 -3.15
N ALA A 18 17.21 -22.01 -3.39
CA ALA A 18 16.59 -21.12 -2.42
C ALA A 18 15.16 -21.56 -2.05
N ILE A 19 14.35 -21.98 -3.03
CA ILE A 19 13.00 -22.52 -2.81
C ILE A 19 13.06 -23.77 -1.95
N GLN A 20 13.97 -24.67 -2.26
CA GLN A 20 14.15 -25.92 -1.53
C GLN A 20 14.55 -25.65 -0.08
N GLN A 21 15.62 -24.88 0.16
CA GLN A 21 16.12 -24.56 1.49
C GLN A 21 15.07 -23.87 2.37
N LEU A 22 14.39 -22.85 1.84
CA LEU A 22 13.34 -22.13 2.57
C LEU A 22 12.14 -23.05 2.89
N THR A 23 11.73 -23.89 1.94
CA THR A 23 10.61 -24.84 2.14
C THR A 23 10.97 -25.89 3.20
N GLU A 24 12.14 -26.49 3.11
CA GLU A 24 12.63 -27.49 4.09
C GLU A 24 12.73 -26.89 5.49
N GLY A 25 13.29 -25.67 5.64
CA GLY A 25 13.38 -24.99 6.92
C GLY A 25 12.00 -24.75 7.55
N LEU A 26 11.01 -24.29 6.75
CA LEU A 26 9.63 -24.14 7.24
C LEU A 26 9.00 -25.47 7.65
N LEU A 27 9.20 -26.54 6.90
CA LEU A 27 8.69 -27.87 7.22
C LEU A 27 9.39 -28.49 8.46
N ASN A 28 10.64 -28.14 8.67
CA ASN A 28 11.43 -28.56 9.84
C ASN A 28 11.10 -27.72 11.11
N GLY A 29 10.27 -26.70 10.98
CA GLY A 29 9.85 -25.88 12.11
C GLY A 29 10.77 -24.72 12.46
N GLU A 30 11.68 -24.30 11.58
CA GLU A 30 12.52 -23.13 11.79
C GLU A 30 11.66 -21.86 11.94
N SER A 31 11.86 -21.13 13.04
CA SER A 31 11.06 -19.94 13.33
C SER A 31 11.44 -18.75 12.45
N TYR A 32 12.70 -18.63 12.05
CA TYR A 32 13.23 -17.52 11.27
C TYR A 32 14.17 -18.02 10.19
N GLN A 33 14.04 -17.46 8.99
CA GLN A 33 14.94 -17.68 7.87
C GLN A 33 15.19 -16.36 7.16
N THR A 34 16.36 -16.19 6.53
CA THR A 34 16.70 -14.98 5.77
C THR A 34 17.02 -15.35 4.32
N LEU A 35 16.25 -14.75 3.38
CA LEU A 35 16.56 -14.77 1.96
C LEU A 35 17.37 -13.52 1.60
N LEU A 36 18.68 -13.70 1.35
CA LEU A 36 19.54 -12.68 0.79
C LEU A 36 19.39 -12.69 -0.72
N GLY A 37 18.56 -11.79 -1.25
CA GLY A 37 18.28 -11.76 -2.68
C GLY A 37 18.55 -10.41 -3.30
N VAL A 38 19.44 -10.36 -4.32
CA VAL A 38 19.76 -9.12 -5.03
C VAL A 38 18.57 -8.60 -5.82
N THR A 39 18.60 -7.32 -6.18
CA THR A 39 17.58 -6.70 -7.04
C THR A 39 17.56 -7.41 -8.39
N GLY A 40 16.35 -7.83 -8.82
CA GLY A 40 16.17 -8.52 -10.11
C GLY A 40 16.45 -10.02 -10.11
N SER A 41 16.78 -10.63 -8.97
CA SER A 41 16.92 -12.10 -8.87
C SER A 41 15.59 -12.86 -8.85
N GLY A 42 14.44 -12.18 -8.77
CA GLY A 42 13.11 -12.80 -8.75
C GLY A 42 12.68 -13.30 -7.36
N LYS A 43 13.04 -12.56 -6.29
CA LYS A 43 12.66 -12.88 -4.90
C LYS A 43 11.18 -13.19 -4.72
N THR A 44 10.29 -12.35 -5.31
CA THR A 44 8.82 -12.54 -5.22
C THR A 44 8.39 -13.89 -5.79
N TYR A 45 8.98 -14.30 -6.91
CA TYR A 45 8.71 -15.60 -7.53
C TYR A 45 9.20 -16.77 -6.67
N THR A 46 10.37 -16.64 -6.04
CA THR A 46 10.88 -17.62 -5.07
C THR A 46 9.91 -17.77 -3.90
N ILE A 47 9.48 -16.67 -3.29
CA ILE A 47 8.51 -16.67 -2.20
C ILE A 47 7.16 -17.27 -2.65
N ALA A 48 6.69 -16.95 -3.86
CA ALA A 48 5.46 -17.54 -4.41
C ALA A 48 5.54 -19.08 -4.52
N ASN A 49 6.69 -19.62 -4.96
CA ASN A 49 6.92 -21.07 -4.97
C ASN A 49 6.95 -21.67 -3.56
N VAL A 50 7.58 -20.98 -2.59
CA VAL A 50 7.59 -21.42 -1.18
C VAL A 50 6.16 -21.46 -0.62
N ILE A 51 5.35 -20.41 -0.87
CA ILE A 51 3.93 -20.37 -0.46
C ILE A 51 3.15 -21.54 -1.05
N GLN A 52 3.33 -21.82 -2.35
CA GLN A 52 2.71 -22.98 -2.98
C GLN A 52 3.12 -24.30 -2.33
N ASN A 53 4.38 -24.46 -1.97
CA ASN A 53 4.89 -25.70 -1.38
C ASN A 53 4.36 -25.91 0.05
N VAL A 54 4.26 -24.85 0.86
CA VAL A 54 3.83 -24.97 2.27
C VAL A 54 2.32 -24.87 2.49
N GLN A 55 1.56 -24.33 1.52
CA GLN A 55 0.09 -24.30 1.54
C GLN A 55 -0.50 -23.61 2.78
N ARG A 56 0.07 -22.51 3.23
CA ARG A 56 -0.39 -21.78 4.42
C ARG A 56 -0.82 -20.35 4.11
N PRO A 57 -1.84 -19.81 4.79
CA PRO A 57 -2.16 -18.38 4.73
C PRO A 57 -0.91 -17.57 4.98
N THR A 58 -0.68 -16.54 4.18
CA THR A 58 0.57 -15.79 4.20
C THR A 58 0.33 -14.29 4.33
N LEU A 59 1.02 -13.66 5.27
CA LEU A 59 1.17 -12.22 5.36
C LEU A 59 2.49 -11.80 4.71
N VAL A 60 2.43 -10.91 3.74
CA VAL A 60 3.60 -10.26 3.14
C VAL A 60 3.63 -8.82 3.61
N LEU A 61 4.59 -8.49 4.47
CA LEU A 61 4.73 -7.18 5.11
C LEU A 61 5.86 -6.38 4.47
N THR A 62 5.60 -5.13 4.10
CA THR A 62 6.62 -4.21 3.59
C THR A 62 6.44 -2.79 4.13
N HIS A 63 7.47 -1.95 4.01
CA HIS A 63 7.54 -0.66 4.70
C HIS A 63 6.78 0.48 4.01
N ASN A 64 6.39 0.37 2.73
CA ASN A 64 5.69 1.45 2.04
C ASN A 64 4.55 0.99 1.11
N LYS A 65 3.62 1.91 0.81
CA LYS A 65 2.43 1.63 -0.02
C LYS A 65 2.78 1.25 -1.47
N THR A 66 3.84 1.80 -2.04
CA THR A 66 4.25 1.55 -3.43
C THR A 66 4.73 0.10 -3.61
N LEU A 67 5.54 -0.39 -2.68
CA LEU A 67 5.97 -1.80 -2.68
C LEU A 67 4.81 -2.75 -2.43
N VAL A 68 3.86 -2.39 -1.54
CA VAL A 68 2.64 -3.19 -1.35
C VAL A 68 1.88 -3.33 -2.67
N ALA A 69 1.71 -2.23 -3.40
CA ALA A 69 1.01 -2.24 -4.69
C ALA A 69 1.71 -3.12 -5.72
N GLN A 70 3.04 -3.01 -5.82
CA GLN A 70 3.84 -3.82 -6.72
C GLN A 70 3.72 -5.32 -6.37
N LEU A 71 3.98 -5.70 -5.11
CA LEU A 71 3.92 -7.08 -4.66
C LEU A 71 2.50 -7.67 -4.80
N TYR A 72 1.47 -6.87 -4.48
CA TYR A 72 0.08 -7.28 -4.69
C TYR A 72 -0.19 -7.64 -6.16
N GLY A 73 0.25 -6.79 -7.10
CA GLY A 73 0.12 -7.06 -8.53
C GLY A 73 0.88 -8.32 -8.97
N GLU A 74 2.12 -8.50 -8.49
CA GLU A 74 2.93 -9.69 -8.78
C GLU A 74 2.27 -10.97 -8.22
N PHE A 75 1.84 -10.99 -6.95
CA PHE A 75 1.18 -12.16 -6.35
C PHE A 75 -0.16 -12.46 -7.01
N LYS A 76 -0.90 -11.44 -7.44
CA LYS A 76 -2.17 -11.63 -8.15
C LYS A 76 -1.97 -12.28 -9.52
N GLN A 77 -0.87 -11.96 -10.21
CA GLN A 77 -0.48 -12.64 -11.46
C GLN A 77 -0.04 -14.09 -11.20
N PHE A 78 0.69 -14.35 -10.12
CA PHE A 78 1.14 -15.69 -9.77
C PHE A 78 0.02 -16.60 -9.25
N PHE A 79 -1.00 -16.03 -8.60
CA PHE A 79 -2.11 -16.76 -7.99
C PHE A 79 -3.48 -16.20 -8.44
N PRO A 80 -3.80 -16.29 -9.75
CA PRO A 80 -5.03 -15.70 -10.27
C PRO A 80 -6.31 -16.34 -9.70
N ASP A 81 -6.26 -17.62 -9.32
CA ASP A 81 -7.40 -18.39 -8.79
C ASP A 81 -7.49 -18.37 -7.25
N ASN A 82 -6.51 -17.77 -6.56
CA ASN A 82 -6.45 -17.72 -5.10
C ASN A 82 -6.72 -16.31 -4.56
N ALA A 83 -7.00 -16.19 -3.28
CA ALA A 83 -7.24 -14.88 -2.69
C ALA A 83 -5.92 -14.12 -2.47
N VAL A 84 -5.84 -12.92 -3.02
CA VAL A 84 -4.76 -11.98 -2.74
C VAL A 84 -5.39 -10.69 -2.21
N GLY A 85 -5.14 -10.36 -0.94
CA GLY A 85 -5.66 -9.19 -0.26
C GLY A 85 -4.65 -8.04 -0.25
N TYR A 86 -5.16 -6.81 -0.31
CA TYR A 86 -4.39 -5.57 -0.22
C TYR A 86 -4.71 -4.84 1.07
N PHE A 87 -3.72 -4.55 1.90
CA PHE A 87 -3.94 -3.94 3.21
C PHE A 87 -2.94 -2.83 3.52
N VAL A 88 -3.35 -1.59 3.32
CA VAL A 88 -2.56 -0.38 3.63
C VAL A 88 -3.37 0.60 4.45
N SER A 89 -2.77 1.70 4.89
CA SER A 89 -3.53 2.82 5.46
C SER A 89 -4.52 3.36 4.44
N TYR A 90 -5.79 3.50 4.82
CA TYR A 90 -6.89 3.96 3.97
C TYR A 90 -7.02 5.49 3.90
N TYR A 91 -6.04 6.21 4.47
CA TYR A 91 -6.00 7.67 4.37
C TYR A 91 -5.21 8.12 3.14
N ASP A 92 -5.79 9.02 2.33
CA ASP A 92 -5.06 9.78 1.32
C ASP A 92 -4.21 10.86 1.98
N TYR A 93 -4.80 11.52 2.98
CA TYR A 93 -4.13 12.49 3.84
C TYR A 93 -4.41 12.15 5.30
N TYR A 94 -3.41 12.28 6.15
CA TYR A 94 -3.53 12.06 7.58
C TYR A 94 -2.62 12.99 8.37
N GLN A 95 -3.22 13.91 9.11
CA GLN A 95 -2.56 14.73 10.11
C GLN A 95 -2.98 14.23 11.50
N PRO A 96 -2.09 13.64 12.29
CA PRO A 96 -2.41 13.21 13.63
C PRO A 96 -2.65 14.41 14.55
N GLU A 97 -3.62 14.25 15.47
CA GLU A 97 -3.82 15.20 16.56
C GLU A 97 -2.54 15.34 17.40
N ALA A 98 -2.13 16.55 17.69
CA ALA A 98 -0.94 16.83 18.48
C ALA A 98 -1.09 18.14 19.28
N TYR A 99 -0.34 18.26 20.37
CA TYR A 99 -0.22 19.50 21.11
C TYR A 99 1.25 19.85 21.35
N MET A 100 1.60 21.09 21.11
CA MET A 100 2.94 21.64 21.32
C MET A 100 2.94 22.57 22.52
N PRO A 101 3.36 22.14 23.72
CA PRO A 101 3.28 22.93 24.93
C PRO A 101 4.08 24.24 24.89
N VAL A 102 5.21 24.24 24.15
CA VAL A 102 6.10 25.43 24.06
C VAL A 102 5.43 26.60 23.34
N SER A 103 4.63 26.34 22.33
CA SER A 103 3.92 27.34 21.52
C SER A 103 2.43 27.45 21.86
N ASP A 104 1.94 26.67 22.82
CA ASP A 104 0.51 26.49 23.13
C ASP A 104 -0.35 26.28 21.87
N THR A 105 0.16 25.40 20.99
CA THR A 105 -0.48 25.15 19.70
C THR A 105 -1.09 23.75 19.69
N TYR A 106 -2.42 23.70 19.55
CA TYR A 106 -3.15 22.46 19.31
C TYR A 106 -3.33 22.25 17.81
N ILE A 107 -2.92 21.08 17.33
CA ILE A 107 -3.09 20.61 15.96
C ILE A 107 -4.25 19.63 15.96
N GLU A 108 -5.34 20.02 15.33
CA GLU A 108 -6.50 19.15 15.20
C GLU A 108 -6.19 17.99 14.27
N LYS A 109 -6.82 16.83 14.53
CA LYS A 109 -6.77 15.67 13.63
C LYS A 109 -7.47 16.05 12.33
N ASP A 110 -6.76 15.93 11.22
CA ASP A 110 -7.31 16.09 9.88
C ASP A 110 -7.02 14.86 9.03
N LEU A 111 -8.00 14.39 8.27
CA LEU A 111 -7.88 13.18 7.47
C LEU A 111 -8.83 13.18 6.27
N SER A 112 -8.39 12.54 5.21
CA SER A 112 -9.20 12.19 4.06
C SER A 112 -9.18 10.68 3.88
N ILE A 113 -10.35 10.06 3.88
CA ILE A 113 -10.52 8.61 3.71
C ILE A 113 -10.67 8.30 2.23
N ASN A 114 -9.90 7.31 1.77
CA ASN A 114 -10.06 6.72 0.45
C ASN A 114 -11.00 5.50 0.55
N GLU A 115 -12.20 5.63 0.00
CA GLU A 115 -13.24 4.59 0.06
C GLU A 115 -12.81 3.28 -0.65
N GLU A 116 -12.00 3.37 -1.72
CA GLU A 116 -11.51 2.18 -2.42
C GLU A 116 -10.46 1.42 -1.58
N LEU A 117 -9.57 2.14 -0.91
CA LEU A 117 -8.61 1.51 0.01
C LEU A 117 -9.31 0.89 1.22
N ASP A 118 -10.36 1.53 1.73
CA ASP A 118 -11.17 0.97 2.82
C ASP A 118 -11.89 -0.30 2.38
N LYS A 119 -12.47 -0.32 1.17
CA LYS A 119 -13.04 -1.53 0.54
C LYS A 119 -12.02 -2.66 0.49
N LEU A 120 -10.79 -2.40 0.00
CA LEU A 120 -9.74 -3.42 -0.12
C LEU A 120 -9.32 -3.97 1.24
N ARG A 121 -9.31 -3.15 2.29
CA ARG A 121 -9.05 -3.59 3.67
C ARG A 121 -10.15 -4.50 4.19
N LEU A 122 -11.42 -4.09 4.03
CA LEU A 122 -12.59 -4.90 4.39
C LEU A 122 -12.60 -6.22 3.61
N HIS A 123 -12.27 -6.19 2.33
CA HIS A 123 -12.14 -7.40 1.50
C HIS A 123 -11.10 -8.36 2.07
N ALA A 124 -9.88 -7.88 2.34
CA ALA A 124 -8.80 -8.72 2.89
C ALA A 124 -9.19 -9.35 4.24
N THR A 125 -9.84 -8.59 5.14
CA THR A 125 -10.30 -9.11 6.44
C THR A 125 -11.45 -10.11 6.31
N SER A 126 -12.38 -9.86 5.38
CA SER A 126 -13.48 -10.78 5.10
C SER A 126 -12.98 -12.11 4.54
N GLU A 127 -12.01 -12.07 3.62
CA GLU A 127 -11.38 -13.28 3.07
C GLU A 127 -10.64 -14.10 4.15
N LEU A 128 -9.93 -13.43 5.08
CA LEU A 128 -9.27 -14.11 6.20
C LEU A 128 -10.26 -14.86 7.11
N LEU A 129 -11.44 -14.27 7.37
CA LEU A 129 -12.48 -14.84 8.21
C LEU A 129 -13.49 -15.73 7.45
N SER A 130 -13.35 -15.86 6.13
CA SER A 130 -14.19 -16.75 5.32
C SER A 130 -13.93 -18.24 5.56
N GLY A 131 -12.85 -18.58 6.28
CA GLY A 131 -12.41 -19.95 6.53
C GLY A 131 -11.53 -20.54 5.43
N ARG A 132 -11.22 -19.77 4.37
CA ARG A 132 -10.27 -20.20 3.33
C ARG A 132 -8.83 -20.12 3.82
N ARG A 133 -8.01 -21.03 3.31
CA ARG A 133 -6.60 -21.10 3.71
C ARG A 133 -5.63 -20.67 2.59
N ASP A 134 -6.14 -20.50 1.40
CA ASP A 134 -5.41 -20.11 0.19
C ASP A 134 -5.44 -18.57 0.01
N ILE A 135 -4.99 -17.85 1.02
CA ILE A 135 -4.99 -16.38 1.05
C ILE A 135 -3.59 -15.82 1.30
N ILE A 136 -3.21 -14.85 0.49
CA ILE A 136 -2.03 -14.00 0.68
C ILE A 136 -2.52 -12.58 0.96
N VAL A 137 -2.12 -11.96 2.05
CA VAL A 137 -2.38 -10.53 2.29
C VAL A 137 -1.07 -9.78 2.20
N VAL A 138 -1.00 -8.83 1.26
CA VAL A 138 0.14 -7.92 1.13
C VAL A 138 -0.19 -6.64 1.89
N ALA A 139 0.61 -6.32 2.90
CA ALA A 139 0.32 -5.25 3.84
C ALA A 139 1.50 -4.28 4.03
N SER A 140 1.17 -3.03 4.33
CA SER A 140 2.14 -2.08 4.89
C SER A 140 2.19 -2.20 6.42
N VAL A 141 3.15 -1.52 7.04
CA VAL A 141 3.25 -1.47 8.51
C VAL A 141 1.99 -0.94 9.22
N SER A 142 1.02 -0.39 8.48
CA SER A 142 -0.29 -0.05 9.05
C SER A 142 -1.06 -1.26 9.62
N CYS A 143 -0.67 -2.47 9.27
CA CYS A 143 -1.26 -3.72 9.78
C CYS A 143 -1.07 -3.94 11.29
N ILE A 144 -0.09 -3.26 11.93
CA ILE A 144 0.16 -3.35 13.37
C ILE A 144 -0.66 -2.35 14.20
N TYR A 145 -1.44 -1.47 13.54
CA TYR A 145 -2.34 -0.54 14.23
C TYR A 145 -3.64 -1.21 14.65
N GLY A 146 -4.28 -0.60 15.66
CA GLY A 146 -5.54 -1.08 16.22
C GLY A 146 -6.63 -1.27 15.17
N MET A 147 -7.27 -2.42 15.23
CA MET A 147 -8.45 -2.81 14.45
C MET A 147 -9.53 -3.33 15.38
N GLY A 148 -10.74 -3.56 14.87
CA GLY A 148 -11.81 -4.20 15.61
C GLY A 148 -11.46 -5.62 16.08
N ASN A 149 -12.20 -6.11 17.07
CA ASN A 149 -12.04 -7.46 17.56
C ASN A 149 -12.45 -8.49 16.48
N PRO A 150 -11.55 -9.39 16.03
CA PRO A 150 -11.87 -10.38 14.99
C PRO A 150 -13.02 -11.32 15.41
N THR A 151 -13.13 -11.66 16.69
CA THR A 151 -14.23 -12.52 17.18
C THR A 151 -15.59 -11.82 17.07
N GLU A 152 -15.66 -10.54 17.42
CA GLU A 152 -16.90 -9.77 17.27
C GLU A 152 -17.27 -9.59 15.79
N PHE A 153 -16.27 -9.37 14.94
CA PHE A 153 -16.47 -9.26 13.49
C PHE A 153 -16.97 -10.61 12.92
N GLU A 154 -16.41 -11.74 13.36
CA GLU A 154 -16.85 -13.07 12.95
C GLU A 154 -18.27 -13.39 13.44
N ASN A 155 -18.61 -13.04 14.68
CA ASN A 155 -19.95 -13.18 15.22
C ASN A 155 -21.00 -12.33 14.48
N GLY A 156 -20.57 -11.21 13.89
CA GLY A 156 -21.40 -10.32 13.07
C GLY A 156 -21.67 -10.82 11.65
N ILE A 157 -21.07 -11.94 11.21
CA ILE A 157 -21.29 -12.50 9.87
C ILE A 157 -22.68 -13.13 9.76
N ILE A 158 -23.46 -12.65 8.82
CA ILE A 158 -24.79 -13.18 8.52
C ILE A 158 -24.65 -14.25 7.43
N ARG A 159 -24.80 -15.50 7.80
CA ARG A 159 -24.80 -16.63 6.86
C ARG A 159 -26.21 -16.96 6.46
N ILE A 160 -26.47 -17.02 5.15
CA ILE A 160 -27.78 -17.30 4.56
C ILE A 160 -27.66 -18.40 3.52
N SER A 161 -28.73 -19.21 3.43
CA SER A 161 -28.84 -20.30 2.47
C SER A 161 -30.20 -20.28 1.80
N LYS A 162 -30.28 -20.70 0.56
CA LYS A 162 -31.54 -20.93 -0.13
C LYS A 162 -32.37 -21.96 0.63
N GLY A 163 -33.67 -21.71 0.80
CA GLY A 163 -34.58 -22.53 1.61
C GLY A 163 -34.46 -22.33 3.12
N GLN A 164 -33.63 -21.42 3.58
CA GLN A 164 -33.54 -21.09 5.02
C GLN A 164 -34.78 -20.36 5.50
N VAL A 165 -35.33 -20.83 6.60
CA VAL A 165 -36.48 -20.19 7.27
C VAL A 165 -35.95 -19.11 8.24
N ILE A 166 -36.16 -17.88 7.89
CA ILE A 166 -35.84 -16.70 8.70
C ILE A 166 -36.82 -15.58 8.36
N SER A 167 -37.44 -14.96 9.36
CA SER A 167 -38.33 -13.84 9.06
C SER A 167 -37.59 -12.68 8.41
N ARG A 168 -38.16 -12.08 7.38
CA ARG A 168 -37.58 -10.90 6.70
C ARG A 168 -37.22 -9.81 7.71
N GLN A 169 -38.07 -9.56 8.71
CA GLN A 169 -37.79 -8.54 9.73
C GLN A 169 -36.58 -8.93 10.59
N GLY A 170 -36.46 -10.19 10.97
CA GLY A 170 -35.27 -10.72 11.69
C GLY A 170 -33.99 -10.55 10.87
N PHE A 171 -34.07 -10.85 9.57
CA PHE A 171 -32.94 -10.65 8.65
C PHE A 171 -32.55 -9.15 8.54
N LEU A 172 -33.51 -8.22 8.43
CA LEU A 172 -33.24 -6.79 8.41
C LEU A 172 -32.61 -6.29 9.71
N HIS A 173 -33.03 -6.84 10.86
CA HIS A 173 -32.39 -6.57 12.14
C HIS A 173 -30.95 -7.04 12.18
N SER A 174 -30.65 -8.23 11.63
CA SER A 174 -29.28 -8.72 11.53
C SER A 174 -28.39 -7.80 10.67
N LEU A 175 -28.91 -7.27 9.56
CA LEU A 175 -28.19 -6.29 8.74
C LEU A 175 -27.89 -5.00 9.52
N VAL A 176 -28.84 -4.47 10.27
CA VAL A 176 -28.61 -3.27 11.09
C VAL A 176 -27.59 -3.54 12.20
N ASN A 177 -27.62 -4.72 12.81
CA ASN A 177 -26.61 -5.12 13.81
C ASN A 177 -25.22 -5.31 13.19
N ALA A 178 -25.14 -5.73 11.93
CA ALA A 178 -23.92 -5.78 11.12
C ALA A 178 -23.52 -4.42 10.52
N LEU A 179 -24.10 -3.32 11.04
CA LEU A 179 -23.82 -1.92 10.68
C LEU A 179 -24.21 -1.51 9.27
N TYR A 180 -25.12 -2.23 8.61
CA TYR A 180 -25.74 -1.77 7.37
C TYR A 180 -26.83 -0.75 7.65
N SER A 181 -26.87 0.31 6.86
CA SER A 181 -27.92 1.34 6.94
C SER A 181 -29.00 1.11 5.89
N ARG A 182 -30.26 1.37 6.25
CA ARG A 182 -31.36 1.34 5.28
C ARG A 182 -31.36 2.62 4.46
N SER A 183 -31.32 2.52 3.14
CA SER A 183 -31.44 3.67 2.24
C SER A 183 -32.51 3.46 1.19
N GLN A 184 -33.23 4.55 0.83
CA GLN A 184 -34.24 4.55 -0.25
C GLN A 184 -33.76 5.38 -1.46
N GLU A 185 -32.90 6.38 -1.25
CA GLU A 185 -32.49 7.34 -2.28
C GLU A 185 -31.12 6.97 -2.88
N GLU A 186 -30.09 6.80 -2.07
CA GLU A 186 -28.76 6.45 -2.53
C GLU A 186 -28.36 5.05 -2.08
N PHE A 187 -28.06 4.20 -3.04
CA PHE A 187 -27.62 2.82 -2.76
C PHE A 187 -26.11 2.76 -2.66
N ARG A 188 -25.57 3.41 -1.60
CA ARG A 188 -24.13 3.45 -1.29
C ARG A 188 -23.64 2.12 -0.71
N ARG A 189 -22.34 1.91 -0.67
CA ARG A 189 -21.68 0.79 0.01
C ARG A 189 -22.09 0.73 1.49
N GLY A 190 -22.33 -0.46 2.02
CA GLY A 190 -22.80 -0.65 3.40
C GLY A 190 -24.27 -0.27 3.62
N THR A 191 -25.06 -0.16 2.56
CA THR A 191 -26.51 0.08 2.66
C THR A 191 -27.33 -1.09 2.12
N PHE A 192 -28.55 -1.19 2.58
CA PHE A 192 -29.54 -2.11 2.01
C PHE A 192 -30.85 -1.38 1.69
N ARG A 193 -31.59 -1.90 0.74
CA ARG A 193 -32.93 -1.42 0.39
C ARG A 193 -33.91 -2.58 0.31
N VAL A 194 -35.16 -2.28 0.59
CA VAL A 194 -36.24 -3.28 0.59
C VAL A 194 -37.32 -2.85 -0.40
N LYS A 195 -37.68 -3.76 -1.30
CA LYS A 195 -38.76 -3.54 -2.28
C LYS A 195 -39.66 -4.80 -2.35
N GLY A 196 -40.84 -4.74 -1.75
CA GLY A 196 -41.69 -5.93 -1.61
C GLY A 196 -41.03 -7.01 -0.77
N ASP A 197 -40.93 -8.20 -1.33
CA ASP A 197 -40.30 -9.35 -0.70
C ASP A 197 -38.80 -9.49 -1.02
N THR A 198 -38.21 -8.49 -1.67
CA THR A 198 -36.84 -8.48 -2.09
C THR A 198 -35.99 -7.52 -1.22
N VAL A 199 -34.83 -7.96 -0.79
CA VAL A 199 -33.81 -7.18 -0.08
C VAL A 199 -32.54 -7.13 -0.92
N ASP A 200 -32.17 -5.93 -1.36
CA ASP A 200 -30.88 -5.68 -2.03
C ASP A 200 -29.86 -5.15 -1.02
N ILE A 201 -28.66 -5.69 -1.01
CA ILE A 201 -27.57 -5.32 -0.12
C ILE A 201 -26.38 -4.89 -0.96
N ASN A 202 -25.84 -3.69 -0.73
CA ASN A 202 -24.61 -3.22 -1.33
C ASN A 202 -23.43 -3.52 -0.39
N LEU A 203 -22.59 -4.48 -0.76
CA LEU A 203 -21.50 -4.97 0.06
C LEU A 203 -20.33 -3.95 0.08
N PRO A 204 -19.85 -3.52 1.25
CA PRO A 204 -18.79 -2.52 1.32
C PRO A 204 -17.40 -3.07 0.91
N TYR A 205 -17.24 -4.39 0.88
CA TYR A 205 -15.99 -5.11 0.58
C TYR A 205 -15.95 -5.71 -0.83
N MET A 206 -17.01 -5.53 -1.65
CA MET A 206 -17.13 -6.07 -3.02
C MET A 206 -17.66 -5.02 -3.99
N ASP A 207 -17.53 -5.26 -5.29
CA ASP A 207 -18.09 -4.40 -6.35
C ASP A 207 -19.48 -4.88 -6.82
N TYR A 208 -20.02 -5.90 -6.20
CA TYR A 208 -21.36 -6.41 -6.44
C TYR A 208 -22.18 -6.42 -5.14
N GLY A 209 -23.50 -6.51 -5.30
CA GLY A 209 -24.44 -6.66 -4.18
C GLY A 209 -25.09 -8.03 -4.16
N TYR A 210 -25.74 -8.34 -3.06
CA TYR A 210 -26.63 -9.49 -2.96
C TYR A 210 -28.08 -9.04 -3.05
N ARG A 211 -28.88 -9.79 -3.82
CA ARG A 211 -30.34 -9.70 -3.90
C ARG A 211 -30.92 -10.95 -3.29
N ILE A 212 -31.74 -10.80 -2.26
CA ILE A 212 -32.36 -11.88 -1.52
C ILE A 212 -33.85 -11.75 -1.66
N THR A 213 -34.48 -12.77 -2.26
CA THR A 213 -35.95 -12.83 -2.43
C THR A 213 -36.54 -13.76 -1.39
N PHE A 214 -37.55 -13.28 -0.70
CA PHE A 214 -38.30 -14.01 0.32
C PHE A 214 -39.64 -14.50 -0.22
N PHE A 215 -40.04 -15.70 0.19
CA PHE A 215 -41.38 -16.18 0.08
C PHE A 215 -41.92 -16.42 1.50
N GLY A 216 -42.68 -15.47 2.02
CA GLY A 216 -43.06 -15.45 3.45
C GLY A 216 -41.81 -15.28 4.34
N ASP A 217 -41.56 -16.28 5.16
CA ASP A 217 -40.37 -16.33 6.06
C ASP A 217 -39.28 -17.28 5.56
N GLU A 218 -39.30 -17.67 4.28
CA GLU A 218 -38.29 -18.52 3.66
C GLU A 218 -37.50 -17.74 2.59
N ILE A 219 -36.19 -17.94 2.53
CA ILE A 219 -35.32 -17.42 1.47
C ILE A 219 -35.51 -18.26 0.22
N GLU A 220 -36.24 -17.74 -0.77
CA GLU A 220 -36.52 -18.41 -2.03
C GLU A 220 -35.31 -18.40 -2.97
N GLU A 221 -34.65 -17.24 -3.08
CA GLU A 221 -33.54 -17.05 -4.00
C GLU A 221 -32.48 -16.09 -3.46
N ILE A 222 -31.20 -16.40 -3.75
CA ILE A 222 -30.07 -15.52 -3.48
C ILE A 222 -29.34 -15.29 -4.80
N GLU A 223 -29.19 -14.03 -5.18
CA GLU A 223 -28.51 -13.60 -6.40
C GLU A 223 -27.38 -12.63 -6.10
N SER A 224 -26.28 -12.71 -6.84
CA SER A 224 -25.32 -11.62 -6.96
C SER A 224 -25.69 -10.72 -8.14
N PHE A 225 -25.56 -9.41 -7.99
CA PHE A 225 -25.87 -8.44 -9.04
C PHE A 225 -24.89 -7.28 -9.06
N ASP A 226 -24.68 -6.70 -10.23
CA ASP A 226 -23.89 -5.49 -10.42
C ASP A 226 -24.69 -4.29 -9.85
N VAL A 227 -24.08 -3.62 -8.86
CA VAL A 227 -24.71 -2.49 -8.14
C VAL A 227 -24.99 -1.30 -9.06
N LYS A 228 -24.14 -1.08 -10.10
CA LYS A 228 -24.23 0.07 -11.02
C LYS A 228 -25.40 -0.04 -11.99
N ASN A 229 -25.65 -1.23 -12.54
CA ASN A 229 -26.67 -1.44 -13.58
C ASN A 229 -27.81 -2.36 -13.16
N GLY A 230 -27.73 -2.97 -11.97
CA GLY A 230 -28.73 -3.88 -11.43
C GLY A 230 -28.82 -5.26 -12.12
N LYS A 231 -27.89 -5.56 -13.04
CA LYS A 231 -27.89 -6.82 -13.78
C LYS A 231 -27.44 -7.99 -12.90
N ARG A 232 -28.14 -9.11 -13.01
CA ARG A 232 -27.76 -10.34 -12.32
C ARG A 232 -26.44 -10.88 -12.85
N ILE A 233 -25.52 -11.18 -11.93
CA ILE A 233 -24.23 -11.82 -12.20
C ILE A 233 -24.37 -13.35 -12.08
N GLY A 234 -25.00 -13.83 -10.99
CA GLY A 234 -25.16 -15.25 -10.74
C GLY A 234 -26.20 -15.57 -9.67
N LYS A 235 -26.61 -16.84 -9.61
CA LYS A 235 -27.42 -17.42 -8.52
C LYS A 235 -26.51 -18.13 -7.55
N LEU A 236 -26.83 -18.05 -6.26
CA LEU A 236 -26.07 -18.61 -5.17
C LEU A 236 -26.97 -19.51 -4.31
N ASP A 237 -26.47 -20.64 -3.87
CA ASP A 237 -27.15 -21.50 -2.91
C ASP A 237 -26.88 -21.03 -1.48
N ASN A 238 -25.72 -20.43 -1.23
CA ASN A 238 -25.30 -19.90 0.07
C ASN A 238 -24.58 -18.56 -0.12
N ALA A 239 -24.74 -17.66 0.83
CA ALA A 239 -24.00 -16.40 0.88
C ALA A 239 -23.64 -16.03 2.32
N ALA A 240 -22.56 -15.26 2.49
CA ALA A 240 -22.16 -14.66 3.74
C ALA A 240 -22.10 -13.14 3.58
N VAL A 241 -22.82 -12.43 4.45
CA VAL A 241 -22.77 -10.97 4.52
C VAL A 241 -21.91 -10.59 5.71
N PHE A 242 -20.74 -10.03 5.45
CA PHE A 242 -19.82 -9.57 6.48
C PHE A 242 -20.23 -8.18 6.98
N PRO A 243 -19.89 -7.81 8.23
CA PRO A 243 -20.17 -6.49 8.77
C PRO A 243 -19.68 -5.35 7.88
N ALA A 244 -20.42 -4.24 7.87
CA ALA A 244 -20.11 -3.09 7.04
C ALA A 244 -18.95 -2.24 7.57
N ASN A 245 -18.46 -2.50 8.79
CA ASN A 245 -17.33 -1.81 9.39
C ASN A 245 -16.54 -2.79 10.27
N LEU A 246 -15.23 -2.55 10.40
CA LEU A 246 -14.33 -3.34 11.26
C LEU A 246 -14.58 -3.14 12.76
N TYR A 247 -15.13 -1.99 13.17
CA TYR A 247 -15.44 -1.68 14.56
C TYR A 247 -16.91 -1.95 14.84
N LEU A 248 -17.21 -3.15 15.33
CA LEU A 248 -18.52 -3.53 15.83
C LEU A 248 -18.62 -3.20 17.32
N ALA A 249 -19.56 -2.35 17.70
CA ALA A 249 -19.95 -2.18 19.09
C ALA A 249 -21.34 -2.79 19.28
N PRO A 250 -21.50 -3.86 20.06
CA PRO A 250 -22.82 -4.39 20.36
C PRO A 250 -23.68 -3.33 21.03
N LYS A 251 -24.87 -3.05 20.46
CA LYS A 251 -25.78 -2.00 20.98
C LYS A 251 -26.17 -2.23 22.45
N ASP A 252 -26.25 -3.48 22.85
CA ASP A 252 -26.58 -3.88 24.22
C ASP A 252 -25.53 -3.45 25.24
N GLN A 253 -24.28 -3.23 24.81
CA GLN A 253 -23.15 -2.85 25.65
C GLN A 253 -22.82 -1.35 25.59
N LEU A 254 -23.42 -0.62 24.65
CA LEU A 254 -23.11 0.80 24.45
C LEU A 254 -23.34 1.66 25.71
N GLN A 255 -24.42 1.41 26.43
CA GLN A 255 -24.74 2.12 27.69
C GLN A 255 -23.61 1.90 28.75
N GLN A 256 -23.13 0.67 28.85
CA GLN A 256 -22.06 0.33 29.78
C GLN A 256 -20.72 0.98 29.36
N VAL A 257 -20.42 0.99 28.05
CA VAL A 257 -19.23 1.66 27.51
C VAL A 257 -19.25 3.16 27.81
N LEU A 258 -20.38 3.82 27.58
CA LEU A 258 -20.53 5.26 27.87
C LEU A 258 -20.35 5.57 29.36
N TYR A 259 -20.88 4.70 30.24
CA TYR A 259 -20.70 4.83 31.68
C TYR A 259 -19.21 4.70 32.07
N GLU A 260 -18.52 3.70 31.57
CA GLU A 260 -17.10 3.49 31.85
C GLU A 260 -16.21 4.65 31.35
N ILE A 261 -16.52 5.23 30.19
CA ILE A 261 -15.85 6.43 29.67
C ILE A 261 -16.07 7.63 30.62
N GLN A 262 -17.31 7.84 31.08
CA GLN A 262 -17.65 8.93 32.01
C GLN A 262 -16.96 8.75 33.38
N ASP A 263 -16.86 7.52 33.85
CA ASP A 263 -16.20 7.20 35.13
C ASP A 263 -14.70 7.46 35.06
N GLU A 264 -14.01 7.05 33.98
CA GLU A 264 -12.59 7.42 33.76
C GLU A 264 -12.41 8.93 33.62
N CYS A 265 -13.34 9.60 32.93
CA CYS A 265 -13.31 11.06 32.81
C CYS A 265 -13.39 11.75 34.17
N LYS A 266 -14.33 11.34 35.02
CA LYS A 266 -14.48 11.87 36.37
C LYS A 266 -13.19 11.67 37.19
N ALA A 267 -12.63 10.48 37.17
CA ALA A 267 -11.41 10.18 37.90
C ALA A 267 -10.24 11.08 37.45
N GLN A 268 -10.07 11.28 36.13
CA GLN A 268 -9.01 12.11 35.57
C GLN A 268 -9.23 13.61 35.84
N VAL A 269 -10.47 14.08 35.79
CA VAL A 269 -10.83 15.45 36.15
C VAL A 269 -10.54 15.74 37.62
N ASP A 270 -10.88 14.81 38.50
CA ASP A 270 -10.59 14.93 39.95
C ASP A 270 -9.06 14.94 40.20
N TYR A 271 -8.30 14.12 39.50
CA TYR A 271 -6.83 14.16 39.53
C TYR A 271 -6.27 15.51 39.06
N PHE A 272 -6.74 16.08 37.95
CA PHE A 272 -6.32 17.39 37.49
C PHE A 272 -6.64 18.51 38.48
N LYS A 273 -7.83 18.52 39.06
CA LYS A 273 -8.20 19.49 40.12
C LYS A 273 -7.31 19.36 41.34
N ALA A 274 -7.02 18.14 41.81
CA ALA A 274 -6.15 17.89 42.95
C ALA A 274 -4.70 18.34 42.72
N THR A 275 -4.25 18.36 41.47
CA THR A 275 -2.91 18.83 41.06
C THR A 275 -2.87 20.28 40.59
N GLY A 276 -3.99 21.03 40.71
CA GLY A 276 -4.06 22.46 40.36
C GLY A 276 -4.21 22.73 38.85
N LYS A 277 -4.42 21.72 38.03
CA LYS A 277 -4.60 21.82 36.57
C LYS A 277 -6.08 22.02 36.23
N TYR A 278 -6.63 23.19 36.53
CA TYR A 278 -8.06 23.47 36.36
C TYR A 278 -8.47 23.63 34.89
N ILE A 279 -7.60 24.15 34.03
CA ILE A 279 -7.85 24.36 32.61
C ILE A 279 -7.93 22.97 31.92
N GLU A 280 -6.99 22.08 32.21
CA GLU A 280 -6.95 20.72 31.71
C GLU A 280 -8.19 19.93 32.16
N ALA A 281 -8.61 20.10 33.43
CA ALA A 281 -9.81 19.47 33.97
C ALA A 281 -11.06 19.91 33.23
N GLN A 282 -11.22 21.20 32.95
CA GLN A 282 -12.38 21.75 32.23
C GLN A 282 -12.36 21.27 30.78
N ARG A 283 -11.25 21.40 30.07
CA ARG A 283 -11.07 20.96 28.67
C ARG A 283 -11.44 19.50 28.48
N LEU A 284 -10.90 18.63 29.35
CA LEU A 284 -11.18 17.20 29.29
C LEU A 284 -12.66 16.90 29.53
N SER A 285 -13.26 17.51 30.53
CA SER A 285 -14.69 17.32 30.85
C SER A 285 -15.61 17.73 29.70
N GLU A 286 -15.38 18.93 29.12
CA GLU A 286 -16.15 19.42 27.99
C GLU A 286 -16.02 18.50 26.78
N ARG A 287 -14.80 18.10 26.43
CA ARG A 287 -14.54 17.22 25.29
C ARG A 287 -15.20 15.85 25.45
N VAL A 288 -15.00 15.19 26.59
CA VAL A 288 -15.54 13.83 26.80
C VAL A 288 -17.07 13.85 26.87
N ASN A 289 -17.68 14.86 27.49
CA ASN A 289 -19.12 14.98 27.52
C ASN A 289 -19.71 15.15 26.11
N TYR A 290 -19.09 15.97 25.28
CA TYR A 290 -19.47 16.12 23.88
C TYR A 290 -19.33 14.81 23.09
N ASP A 291 -18.18 14.12 23.23
CA ASP A 291 -17.93 12.83 22.54
C ASP A 291 -18.95 11.76 22.98
N VAL A 292 -19.28 11.68 24.29
CA VAL A 292 -20.29 10.76 24.85
C VAL A 292 -21.69 11.05 24.30
N GLU A 293 -22.07 12.33 24.16
CA GLU A 293 -23.35 12.71 23.59
C GLU A 293 -23.43 12.34 22.11
N MET A 294 -22.38 12.62 21.34
CA MET A 294 -22.28 12.21 19.93
C MET A 294 -22.38 10.68 19.75
N ILE A 295 -21.68 9.91 20.56
CA ILE A 295 -21.74 8.44 20.51
C ILE A 295 -23.16 7.95 20.87
N ARG A 296 -23.82 8.58 21.84
CA ARG A 296 -25.18 8.20 22.25
C ARG A 296 -26.21 8.44 21.15
N GLU A 297 -26.14 9.61 20.50
CA GLU A 297 -27.13 10.03 19.51
C GLU A 297 -26.85 9.46 18.11
N LEU A 298 -25.58 9.46 17.68
CA LEU A 298 -25.17 9.11 16.32
C LEU A 298 -24.47 7.74 16.22
N GLY A 299 -24.06 7.15 17.35
CA GLY A 299 -23.31 5.91 17.37
C GLY A 299 -21.80 6.09 17.15
N TYR A 300 -21.32 7.31 16.91
CA TYR A 300 -19.90 7.61 16.72
C TYR A 300 -19.55 9.04 17.17
N CYS A 301 -18.25 9.31 17.35
CA CYS A 301 -17.71 10.67 17.51
C CYS A 301 -16.40 10.82 16.74
N ASN A 302 -15.96 12.06 16.51
CA ASN A 302 -14.65 12.30 15.91
C ASN A 302 -13.54 11.87 16.88
N GLY A 303 -12.74 10.86 16.49
CA GLY A 303 -11.71 10.27 17.33
C GLY A 303 -12.23 9.12 18.22
N VAL A 304 -13.33 8.47 17.84
CA VAL A 304 -13.92 7.31 18.57
C VAL A 304 -12.89 6.21 18.85
N GLU A 305 -11.86 6.08 18.02
CA GLU A 305 -10.76 5.14 18.22
C GLU A 305 -10.00 5.35 19.54
N ASN A 306 -10.01 6.57 20.10
CA ASN A 306 -9.39 6.83 21.41
C ASN A 306 -10.11 6.14 22.56
N TYR A 307 -11.34 5.68 22.33
CA TYR A 307 -12.17 4.92 23.27
C TYR A 307 -12.20 3.42 22.95
N SER A 308 -11.40 2.94 21.95
CA SER A 308 -11.41 1.55 21.46
C SER A 308 -11.25 0.50 22.58
N ARG A 309 -10.47 0.81 23.62
CA ARG A 309 -10.29 -0.09 24.78
C ARG A 309 -11.63 -0.48 25.40
N PHE A 310 -12.56 0.46 25.54
CA PHE A 310 -13.87 0.21 26.16
C PHE A 310 -14.78 -0.61 25.22
N PHE A 311 -14.75 -0.30 23.92
CA PHE A 311 -15.50 -1.05 22.92
C PHE A 311 -15.02 -2.50 22.79
N ASP A 312 -13.71 -2.71 22.84
CA ASP A 312 -13.08 -4.04 22.76
C ASP A 312 -13.10 -4.81 24.10
N ARG A 313 -13.58 -4.21 25.18
CA ARG A 313 -13.56 -4.77 26.55
C ARG A 313 -12.14 -5.17 27.01
N ARG A 314 -11.12 -4.47 26.55
CA ARG A 314 -9.72 -4.72 26.89
C ARG A 314 -9.36 -4.13 28.26
N LYS A 315 -8.48 -4.82 28.99
CA LYS A 315 -7.90 -4.28 30.22
C LYS A 315 -6.93 -3.14 29.89
N PRO A 316 -6.80 -2.13 30.77
CA PRO A 316 -5.80 -1.06 30.60
C PRO A 316 -4.41 -1.63 30.31
N GLY A 317 -3.69 -1.01 29.36
CA GLY A 317 -2.32 -1.38 28.99
C GLY A 317 -2.19 -2.61 28.09
N THR A 318 -3.27 -3.34 27.82
CA THR A 318 -3.22 -4.49 26.89
C THR A 318 -3.11 -4.01 25.44
N ARG A 319 -2.45 -4.82 24.61
CA ARG A 319 -2.32 -4.51 23.19
C ARG A 319 -3.69 -4.45 22.48
N PRO A 320 -3.86 -3.60 21.46
CA PRO A 320 -5.03 -3.66 20.60
C PRO A 320 -5.02 -4.91 19.70
N PHE A 321 -6.19 -5.28 19.18
CA PHE A 321 -6.26 -6.20 18.05
C PHE A 321 -5.71 -5.51 16.79
N CYS A 322 -5.10 -6.30 15.91
CA CYS A 322 -4.54 -5.83 14.66
C CYS A 322 -4.78 -6.86 13.55
N LEU A 323 -4.29 -6.60 12.33
CA LEU A 323 -4.49 -7.52 11.20
C LEU A 323 -3.97 -8.94 11.48
N LEU A 324 -2.88 -9.07 12.26
CA LEU A 324 -2.28 -10.36 12.59
C LEU A 324 -3.24 -11.26 13.40
N ASP A 325 -4.16 -10.67 14.17
CA ASP A 325 -5.17 -11.40 14.94
C ASP A 325 -6.27 -12.04 14.08
N TYR A 326 -6.41 -11.61 12.83
CA TYR A 326 -7.35 -12.17 11.86
C TYR A 326 -6.80 -13.40 11.14
N PHE A 327 -5.47 -13.63 11.22
CA PHE A 327 -4.83 -14.80 10.65
C PHE A 327 -4.98 -16.04 11.56
N PRO A 328 -5.02 -17.25 10.97
CA PRO A 328 -4.88 -18.47 11.76
C PRO A 328 -3.47 -18.54 12.36
N LYS A 329 -3.33 -19.24 13.48
CA LYS A 329 -2.08 -19.26 14.27
C LYS A 329 -0.84 -19.77 13.50
N ASP A 330 -1.03 -20.57 12.48
CA ASP A 330 0.03 -21.21 11.68
C ASP A 330 0.35 -20.45 10.39
N PHE A 331 -0.02 -19.17 10.27
CA PHE A 331 0.29 -18.37 9.09
C PHE A 331 1.79 -18.18 8.89
N LEU A 332 2.19 -18.03 7.63
CA LEU A 332 3.56 -17.66 7.25
C LEU A 332 3.66 -16.12 7.21
N CYS A 333 4.67 -15.55 7.84
CA CYS A 333 5.00 -14.14 7.70
C CYS A 333 6.22 -13.98 6.78
N VAL A 334 6.09 -13.16 5.74
CA VAL A 334 7.20 -12.74 4.88
C VAL A 334 7.40 -11.25 5.07
N ILE A 335 8.58 -10.85 5.52
CA ILE A 335 8.92 -9.43 5.73
C ILE A 335 9.86 -9.00 4.62
N ASP A 336 9.29 -8.28 3.64
CA ASP A 336 10.05 -7.78 2.49
C ASP A 336 10.78 -6.49 2.85
N GLU A 337 11.95 -6.30 2.23
CA GLU A 337 12.91 -5.23 2.58
C GLU A 337 13.07 -5.11 4.11
N SER A 338 13.29 -6.25 4.77
CA SER A 338 13.26 -6.41 6.23
C SER A 338 14.18 -5.43 6.96
N HIS A 339 15.35 -5.14 6.41
CA HIS A 339 16.30 -4.14 6.92
C HIS A 339 15.72 -2.72 7.03
N GLN A 340 14.58 -2.41 6.35
CA GLN A 340 13.82 -1.16 6.47
C GLN A 340 12.53 -1.37 7.27
N THR A 341 11.83 -2.48 7.01
CA THR A 341 10.52 -2.78 7.59
C THR A 341 10.62 -3.01 9.09
N ILE A 342 11.61 -3.74 9.57
CA ILE A 342 11.81 -4.03 11.00
C ILE A 342 12.08 -2.77 11.83
N PRO A 343 13.04 -1.89 11.46
CA PRO A 343 13.23 -0.61 12.17
C PRO A 343 11.99 0.27 12.18
N GLN A 344 11.21 0.28 11.10
CA GLN A 344 9.98 1.06 11.04
C GLN A 344 8.92 0.52 12.02
N VAL A 345 8.68 -0.80 12.05
CA VAL A 345 7.78 -1.44 13.04
C VAL A 345 8.22 -1.11 14.45
N SER A 346 9.53 -1.20 14.74
CA SER A 346 10.09 -0.92 16.07
C SER A 346 9.90 0.55 16.50
N GLY A 347 10.04 1.50 15.57
CA GLY A 347 9.96 2.94 15.87
C GLY A 347 8.54 3.49 16.07
N MET A 348 7.52 2.84 15.50
CA MET A 348 6.16 3.39 15.48
C MET A 348 5.52 3.59 16.84
N TYR A 349 5.68 2.62 17.74
CA TYR A 349 5.11 2.70 19.08
C TYR A 349 5.62 3.89 19.89
N GLY A 350 6.92 4.14 19.87
CA GLY A 350 7.54 5.24 20.65
C GLY A 350 7.02 6.62 20.24
N GLY A 351 6.93 6.87 18.93
CA GLY A 351 6.44 8.13 18.39
C GLY A 351 4.97 8.40 18.73
N ASP A 352 4.10 7.40 18.55
CA ASP A 352 2.68 7.51 18.89
C ASP A 352 2.46 7.74 20.40
N ARG A 353 3.15 6.98 21.25
CA ARG A 353 3.07 7.09 22.70
C ARG A 353 3.49 8.48 23.19
N SER A 354 4.62 9.01 22.72
CA SER A 354 5.12 10.34 23.12
C SER A 354 4.11 11.44 22.81
N ARG A 355 3.55 11.42 21.62
CA ARG A 355 2.52 12.38 21.19
C ARG A 355 1.26 12.29 22.03
N LYS A 356 0.75 11.09 22.31
CA LYS A 356 -0.47 10.87 23.10
C LYS A 356 -0.30 11.17 24.58
N LEU A 357 0.86 10.92 25.16
CA LEU A 357 1.15 11.32 26.54
C LEU A 357 0.96 12.84 26.72
N ILE A 358 1.46 13.64 25.80
CA ILE A 358 1.27 15.10 25.85
C ILE A 358 -0.23 15.44 25.76
N LEU A 359 -1.00 14.81 24.87
CA LEU A 359 -2.45 15.05 24.81
C LEU A 359 -3.19 14.69 26.10
N VAL A 360 -2.79 13.62 26.77
CA VAL A 360 -3.36 13.20 28.07
C VAL A 360 -2.93 14.18 29.17
N ASP A 361 -1.66 14.53 29.27
CA ASP A 361 -1.12 15.38 30.33
C ASP A 361 -1.68 16.82 30.32
N TYR A 362 -2.12 17.28 29.14
CA TYR A 362 -2.72 18.60 28.94
C TYR A 362 -4.27 18.56 28.75
N GLY A 363 -4.92 17.43 29.08
CA GLY A 363 -6.37 17.32 29.14
C GLY A 363 -7.10 17.32 27.81
N PHE A 364 -6.43 16.97 26.70
CA PHE A 364 -7.07 16.81 25.39
C PHE A 364 -7.68 15.43 25.21
N ARG A 365 -7.13 14.40 25.86
CA ARG A 365 -7.59 13.01 25.78
C ARG A 365 -7.55 12.31 27.14
N LEU A 366 -8.41 11.27 27.29
CA LEU A 366 -8.38 10.39 28.43
C LEU A 366 -7.12 9.49 28.45
N PRO A 367 -6.69 8.99 29.61
CA PRO A 367 -5.61 8.01 29.70
C PRO A 367 -5.82 6.78 28.81
N SER A 368 -7.08 6.33 28.62
CA SER A 368 -7.45 5.23 27.71
C SER A 368 -7.03 5.43 26.26
N ALA A 369 -6.84 6.68 25.81
CA ALA A 369 -6.33 6.97 24.48
C ALA A 369 -4.92 6.38 24.23
N LEU A 370 -4.13 6.16 25.28
CA LEU A 370 -2.83 5.50 25.20
C LEU A 370 -2.92 4.02 24.80
N ASP A 371 -4.09 3.40 24.97
CA ASP A 371 -4.33 1.99 24.61
C ASP A 371 -4.79 1.82 23.14
N ASN A 372 -5.11 2.93 22.44
CA ASN A 372 -5.26 2.96 20.99
C ASN A 372 -3.91 3.27 20.35
N ARG A 373 -3.12 2.28 20.08
CA ARG A 373 -1.72 2.41 19.68
C ARG A 373 -1.30 1.32 18.70
N PRO A 374 -0.22 1.51 17.94
CA PRO A 374 0.39 0.37 17.26
C PRO A 374 0.94 -0.64 18.28
N LEU A 375 1.15 -1.86 17.84
CA LEU A 375 1.89 -2.84 18.63
C LEU A 375 3.28 -2.31 18.97
N ASN A 376 3.80 -2.61 20.17
CA ASN A 376 5.22 -2.51 20.39
C ASN A 376 5.94 -3.68 19.71
N PHE A 377 7.26 -3.58 19.55
CA PHE A 377 8.02 -4.58 18.80
C PHE A 377 7.94 -5.99 19.38
N HIS A 378 7.97 -6.11 20.72
CA HIS A 378 7.84 -7.40 21.40
C HIS A 378 6.46 -8.03 21.18
N GLU A 379 5.39 -7.23 21.24
CA GLU A 379 4.04 -7.68 20.95
C GLU A 379 3.91 -8.16 19.52
N PHE A 380 4.48 -7.41 18.55
CA PHE A 380 4.53 -7.80 17.15
C PHE A 380 5.24 -9.16 16.98
N GLU A 381 6.44 -9.29 17.54
CA GLU A 381 7.25 -10.52 17.44
C GLU A 381 6.51 -11.72 18.07
N SER A 382 5.81 -11.54 19.18
CA SER A 382 5.07 -12.61 19.86
C SER A 382 3.88 -13.17 19.07
N LEU A 383 3.40 -12.44 18.05
CA LEU A 383 2.33 -12.89 17.18
C LEU A 383 2.83 -13.67 15.95
N LEU A 384 4.13 -13.60 15.66
CA LEU A 384 4.74 -14.31 14.54
C LEU A 384 4.97 -15.79 14.92
N HIS A 385 4.67 -16.69 13.97
CA HIS A 385 4.93 -18.12 14.13
C HIS A 385 6.21 -18.52 13.39
N GLN A 386 6.22 -18.40 12.07
CA GLN A 386 7.40 -18.61 11.22
C GLN A 386 7.54 -17.43 10.28
N THR A 387 8.76 -16.95 10.12
CA THR A 387 9.04 -15.71 9.40
C THR A 387 10.19 -15.89 8.42
N ILE A 388 9.99 -15.44 7.19
CA ILE A 388 11.06 -15.27 6.19
C ILE A 388 11.36 -13.79 6.07
N PHE A 389 12.57 -13.39 6.39
CA PHE A 389 13.11 -12.07 6.09
C PHE A 389 13.63 -12.06 4.66
N VAL A 390 13.21 -11.06 3.87
CA VAL A 390 13.66 -10.90 2.49
C VAL A 390 14.38 -9.58 2.36
N SER A 391 15.64 -9.61 1.96
CA SER A 391 16.46 -8.40 1.82
C SER A 391 17.62 -8.61 0.85
N ALA A 392 18.02 -7.54 0.16
CA ALA A 392 19.30 -7.52 -0.58
C ALA A 392 20.50 -7.20 0.34
N THR A 393 20.23 -6.62 1.50
CA THR A 393 21.22 -6.19 2.51
C THR A 393 20.66 -6.45 3.92
N PRO A 394 20.58 -7.72 4.36
CA PRO A 394 20.10 -8.05 5.71
C PRO A 394 20.87 -7.27 6.78
N ASP A 395 20.19 -6.92 7.87
CA ASP A 395 20.79 -6.20 8.99
C ASP A 395 21.09 -7.12 10.18
N HIS A 396 21.60 -6.54 11.24
CA HIS A 396 22.00 -7.25 12.47
C HIS A 396 20.82 -8.07 13.06
N PHE A 397 19.60 -7.52 13.04
CA PHE A 397 18.43 -8.21 13.58
C PHE A 397 18.13 -9.52 12.86
N GLU A 398 18.08 -9.51 11.52
CA GLU A 398 17.79 -10.70 10.73
C GLU A 398 18.87 -11.76 10.91
N LEU A 399 20.15 -11.31 10.88
CA LEU A 399 21.30 -12.21 11.05
C LEU A 399 21.36 -12.80 12.46
N GLU A 400 21.04 -12.02 13.49
CA GLU A 400 20.95 -12.51 14.86
C GLU A 400 19.88 -13.60 15.01
N LYS A 401 18.67 -13.35 14.45
CA LYS A 401 17.55 -14.31 14.50
C LYS A 401 17.83 -15.62 13.76
N THR A 402 18.63 -15.58 12.70
CA THR A 402 18.97 -16.77 11.90
C THR A 402 20.37 -17.35 12.24
N GLY A 403 21.00 -16.85 13.31
CA GLY A 403 22.35 -17.29 13.67
C GLY A 403 23.43 -17.05 12.61
N GLY A 404 23.24 -16.04 11.78
CA GLY A 404 24.13 -15.70 10.66
C GLY A 404 23.90 -16.54 9.39
N VAL A 405 22.98 -17.49 9.41
CA VAL A 405 22.66 -18.33 8.24
C VAL A 405 21.71 -17.59 7.30
N VAL A 406 22.06 -17.52 6.02
CA VAL A 406 21.23 -16.91 4.98
C VAL A 406 21.09 -17.84 3.78
N VAL A 407 19.92 -17.82 3.16
CA VAL A 407 19.68 -18.43 1.86
C VAL A 407 20.04 -17.41 0.78
N GLU A 408 21.06 -17.69 -0.02
CA GLU A 408 21.53 -16.74 -1.05
C GLU A 408 20.75 -16.90 -2.37
N GLN A 409 20.37 -15.77 -2.96
CA GLN A 409 19.79 -15.68 -4.30
C GLN A 409 20.41 -14.48 -5.03
N VAL A 410 21.62 -14.63 -5.52
CA VAL A 410 22.43 -13.57 -6.14
C VAL A 410 22.48 -13.67 -7.66
N VAL A 411 22.25 -14.85 -8.22
CA VAL A 411 22.21 -15.08 -9.67
C VAL A 411 20.87 -14.62 -10.24
N ARG A 412 20.93 -13.73 -11.26
CA ARG A 412 19.76 -13.30 -12.02
C ARG A 412 19.49 -14.23 -13.19
N PRO A 413 18.29 -14.78 -13.35
CA PRO A 413 17.92 -15.62 -14.51
C PRO A 413 18.11 -14.90 -15.86
N THR A 414 18.04 -13.57 -15.87
CA THR A 414 18.23 -12.73 -17.08
C THR A 414 19.68 -12.61 -17.51
N GLY A 415 20.62 -13.09 -16.73
CA GLY A 415 22.06 -12.98 -16.97
C GLY A 415 22.65 -11.59 -16.69
N LEU A 416 21.85 -10.62 -16.26
CA LEU A 416 22.31 -9.26 -15.97
C LEU A 416 23.32 -9.22 -14.82
N LEU A 417 24.46 -8.57 -15.06
CA LEU A 417 25.51 -8.38 -14.08
C LEU A 417 25.19 -7.21 -13.14
N ASP A 418 25.71 -7.23 -11.93
CA ASP A 418 25.79 -6.00 -11.14
C ASP A 418 26.65 -4.97 -11.89
N PRO A 419 26.32 -3.66 -11.84
CA PRO A 419 27.08 -2.65 -12.55
C PRO A 419 28.52 -2.55 -11.99
N PRO A 420 29.54 -2.34 -12.83
CA PRO A 420 30.88 -2.03 -12.33
C PRO A 420 30.85 -0.71 -11.56
N ILE A 421 31.71 -0.62 -10.53
CA ILE A 421 31.86 0.60 -9.71
C ILE A 421 33.19 1.24 -10.05
N GLU A 422 33.15 2.48 -10.54
CA GLU A 422 34.35 3.30 -10.77
C GLU A 422 34.49 4.34 -9.66
N ILE A 423 35.73 4.57 -9.23
CA ILE A 423 36.05 5.63 -8.27
C ILE A 423 36.71 6.76 -9.05
N ARG A 424 36.15 7.97 -8.90
CA ARG A 424 36.68 9.18 -9.53
C ARG A 424 36.91 10.27 -8.50
N PRO A 425 37.89 11.19 -8.70
CA PRO A 425 38.15 12.27 -7.75
C PRO A 425 36.96 13.19 -7.54
N SER A 426 36.78 13.72 -6.33
CA SER A 426 35.78 14.73 -6.04
C SER A 426 36.09 16.09 -6.68
N VAL A 427 37.36 16.36 -6.98
CA VAL A 427 37.77 17.56 -7.70
C VAL A 427 37.22 17.53 -9.12
N ASN A 428 36.46 18.56 -9.53
CA ASN A 428 35.77 18.66 -10.82
C ASN A 428 34.69 17.57 -11.05
N GLN A 429 34.16 16.98 -9.97
CA GLN A 429 33.13 15.93 -10.07
C GLN A 429 31.90 16.34 -10.90
N ILE A 430 31.57 17.62 -10.92
CA ILE A 430 30.40 18.13 -11.66
C ILE A 430 30.68 18.11 -13.16
N ASP A 431 31.85 18.55 -13.60
CA ASP A 431 32.21 18.59 -15.03
C ASP A 431 32.32 17.17 -15.58
N ASP A 432 32.97 16.24 -14.85
CA ASP A 432 33.06 14.83 -15.20
C ASP A 432 31.66 14.18 -15.26
N LEU A 433 30.80 14.48 -14.29
CA LEU A 433 29.42 14.00 -14.26
C LEU A 433 28.62 14.49 -15.47
N LEU A 434 28.80 15.75 -15.91
CA LEU A 434 28.12 16.29 -17.07
C LEU A 434 28.52 15.56 -18.36
N ASP A 435 29.80 15.24 -18.53
CA ASP A 435 30.27 14.45 -19.67
C ASP A 435 29.62 13.05 -19.70
N GLU A 436 29.48 12.42 -18.55
CA GLU A 436 28.81 11.12 -18.44
C GLU A 436 27.30 11.23 -18.70
N ILE A 437 26.64 12.27 -18.17
CA ILE A 437 25.23 12.53 -18.42
C ILE A 437 24.99 12.70 -19.94
N ASP A 438 25.79 13.52 -20.63
CA ASP A 438 25.64 13.75 -22.07
C ASP A 438 25.80 12.44 -22.87
N LYS A 439 26.78 11.59 -22.52
CA LYS A 439 26.96 10.27 -23.14
C LYS A 439 25.70 9.39 -22.98
N ARG A 440 25.06 9.39 -21.81
CA ARG A 440 23.86 8.59 -21.54
C ARG A 440 22.61 9.14 -22.22
N ILE A 441 22.43 10.45 -22.20
CA ILE A 441 21.31 11.11 -22.91
C ILE A 441 21.35 10.81 -24.40
N ARG A 442 22.54 10.86 -25.03
CA ARG A 442 22.71 10.52 -26.46
C ARG A 442 22.34 9.07 -26.79
N LYS A 443 22.47 8.15 -25.83
CA LYS A 443 22.02 6.75 -25.96
C LYS A 443 20.52 6.57 -25.68
N GLY A 444 19.84 7.59 -25.14
CA GLY A 444 18.44 7.50 -24.70
C GLY A 444 18.26 6.91 -23.30
N ASP A 445 19.34 6.74 -22.54
CA ASP A 445 19.34 6.21 -21.18
C ASP A 445 19.02 7.29 -20.14
N ARG A 446 18.76 6.86 -18.90
CA ARG A 446 18.48 7.73 -17.74
C ARG A 446 19.59 7.68 -16.71
N VAL A 447 19.71 8.77 -15.96
CA VAL A 447 20.78 8.96 -14.97
C VAL A 447 20.18 9.25 -13.60
N LEU A 448 20.69 8.58 -12.56
CA LEU A 448 20.43 8.91 -11.16
C LEU A 448 21.65 9.57 -10.53
N VAL A 449 21.45 10.68 -9.84
CA VAL A 449 22.52 11.38 -9.10
C VAL A 449 22.13 11.47 -7.63
N THR A 450 22.99 11.00 -6.73
CA THR A 450 22.75 11.10 -5.29
C THR A 450 23.63 12.15 -4.64
N THR A 451 23.00 13.01 -3.84
CA THR A 451 23.63 14.09 -3.07
C THR A 451 23.50 13.84 -1.57
N LEU A 452 24.25 14.59 -0.76
CA LEU A 452 24.20 14.48 0.70
C LEU A 452 23.09 15.31 1.35
N THR A 453 22.68 16.39 0.71
CA THR A 453 21.70 17.32 1.28
C THR A 453 20.59 17.70 0.30
N LYS A 454 19.42 18.05 0.82
CA LYS A 454 18.28 18.56 0.05
C LYS A 454 18.67 19.78 -0.80
N ARG A 455 19.35 20.74 -0.17
CA ARG A 455 19.82 21.97 -0.84
C ARG A 455 20.72 21.66 -2.04
N MET A 456 21.65 20.69 -1.86
CA MET A 456 22.54 20.29 -2.97
C MET A 456 21.76 19.64 -4.11
N ALA A 457 20.71 18.86 -3.82
CA ALA A 457 19.84 18.29 -4.85
C ALA A 457 19.10 19.37 -5.65
N GLU A 458 18.53 20.35 -4.96
CA GLU A 458 17.83 21.47 -5.58
C GLU A 458 18.77 22.38 -6.40
N GLU A 459 19.97 22.68 -5.89
CA GLU A 459 20.97 23.48 -6.58
C GLU A 459 21.49 22.76 -7.83
N MET A 460 21.68 21.42 -7.75
CA MET A 460 22.07 20.60 -8.90
C MET A 460 21.01 20.61 -9.99
N ASP A 461 19.73 20.42 -9.63
CA ASP A 461 18.63 20.47 -10.58
C ASP A 461 18.55 21.83 -11.29
N LYS A 462 18.63 22.92 -10.54
CA LYS A 462 18.69 24.28 -11.10
C LYS A 462 19.89 24.48 -12.03
N TYR A 463 21.03 23.90 -11.70
CA TYR A 463 22.23 23.99 -12.55
C TYR A 463 22.05 23.20 -13.85
N LEU A 464 21.56 21.96 -13.78
CA LEU A 464 21.28 21.13 -14.94
C LEU A 464 20.24 21.79 -15.87
N ALA A 465 19.18 22.38 -15.31
CA ALA A 465 18.16 23.10 -16.08
C ALA A 465 18.75 24.31 -16.85
N ARG A 466 19.72 25.05 -16.26
CA ARG A 466 20.38 26.19 -16.92
C ARG A 466 21.19 25.80 -18.16
N ILE A 467 21.66 24.57 -18.21
CA ILE A 467 22.42 24.01 -19.33
C ILE A 467 21.54 23.15 -20.25
N ASN A 468 20.20 23.28 -20.13
CA ASN A 468 19.19 22.59 -20.94
C ASN A 468 19.17 21.04 -20.76
N ILE A 469 19.61 20.52 -19.66
CA ILE A 469 19.41 19.10 -19.29
C ILE A 469 18.07 18.98 -18.56
N LYS A 470 17.21 18.08 -19.03
CA LYS A 470 15.91 17.82 -18.42
C LYS A 470 16.10 17.04 -17.13
N SER A 471 16.01 17.72 -16.01
CA SER A 471 16.20 17.12 -14.69
C SER A 471 15.02 17.41 -13.75
N LYS A 472 14.93 16.62 -12.70
CA LYS A 472 14.07 16.84 -11.54
C LYS A 472 14.80 16.35 -10.30
N TYR A 473 14.39 16.86 -9.13
CA TYR A 473 14.92 16.40 -7.86
C TYR A 473 13.84 15.72 -7.01
N ILE A 474 14.27 14.80 -6.13
CA ILE A 474 13.41 14.16 -5.13
C ILE A 474 14.09 14.20 -3.75
N HIS A 475 13.35 14.67 -2.74
CA HIS A 475 13.73 14.59 -1.32
C HIS A 475 12.50 14.39 -0.42
N SER A 476 12.68 14.36 0.91
CA SER A 476 11.62 14.02 1.87
C SER A 476 10.42 15.00 1.89
N GLU A 477 10.55 16.20 1.36
CA GLU A 477 9.51 17.24 1.33
C GLU A 477 8.69 17.23 0.02
N VAL A 478 9.13 16.46 -0.98
CA VAL A 478 8.36 16.27 -2.22
C VAL A 478 7.15 15.40 -1.91
N ASP A 479 5.96 15.85 -2.28
CA ASP A 479 4.71 15.14 -2.06
C ASP A 479 4.70 13.76 -2.74
N THR A 480 3.93 12.83 -2.17
CA THR A 480 3.88 11.44 -2.65
C THR A 480 3.36 11.36 -4.09
N LEU A 481 2.35 12.14 -4.44
CA LEU A 481 1.80 12.17 -5.80
C LEU A 481 2.79 12.78 -6.79
N GLU A 482 3.43 13.88 -6.42
CA GLU A 482 4.48 14.52 -7.23
C GLU A 482 5.67 13.58 -7.45
N ARG A 483 6.05 12.81 -6.43
CA ARG A 483 7.12 11.80 -6.54
C ARG A 483 6.78 10.73 -7.57
N VAL A 484 5.56 10.19 -7.55
CA VAL A 484 5.09 9.20 -8.52
C VAL A 484 5.15 9.78 -9.93
N GLU A 485 4.72 11.02 -10.10
CA GLU A 485 4.74 11.70 -11.41
C GLU A 485 6.18 11.94 -11.91
N ILE A 486 7.10 12.37 -11.07
CA ILE A 486 8.52 12.54 -11.44
C ILE A 486 9.13 11.21 -11.90
N LEU A 487 8.84 10.10 -11.19
CA LEU A 487 9.31 8.78 -11.58
C LEU A 487 8.71 8.32 -12.91
N ARG A 488 7.44 8.61 -13.15
CA ARG A 488 6.76 8.35 -14.41
C ARG A 488 7.43 9.13 -15.57
N GLN A 489 7.70 10.41 -15.37
CA GLN A 489 8.38 11.27 -16.34
C GLN A 489 9.78 10.75 -16.67
N LEU A 490 10.55 10.28 -15.67
CA LEU A 490 11.86 9.66 -15.89
C LEU A 490 11.74 8.43 -16.81
N ARG A 491 10.79 7.54 -16.51
CA ARG A 491 10.57 6.30 -17.26
C ARG A 491 10.07 6.55 -18.68
N LEU A 492 9.23 7.57 -18.88
CA LEU A 492 8.75 7.97 -20.22
C LEU A 492 9.78 8.75 -21.03
N GLY A 493 10.87 9.21 -20.40
CA GLY A 493 11.90 10.01 -21.05
C GLY A 493 11.54 11.47 -21.19
N GLU A 494 10.61 11.95 -20.41
CA GLU A 494 10.28 13.38 -20.30
C GLU A 494 11.36 14.14 -19.54
N ILE A 495 12.03 13.44 -18.59
CA ILE A 495 13.27 13.88 -17.92
C ILE A 495 14.37 12.85 -18.12
N ASP A 496 15.62 13.30 -18.13
CA ASP A 496 16.79 12.49 -18.40
C ASP A 496 17.59 12.20 -17.12
N VAL A 497 17.57 13.12 -16.15
CA VAL A 497 18.33 13.05 -14.91
C VAL A 497 17.41 13.21 -13.71
N LEU A 498 17.53 12.30 -12.75
CA LEU A 498 16.88 12.40 -11.47
C LEU A 498 17.93 12.61 -10.37
N VAL A 499 17.83 13.72 -9.65
CA VAL A 499 18.70 14.06 -8.53
C VAL A 499 17.97 13.75 -7.22
N GLY A 500 18.62 13.07 -6.29
CA GLY A 500 17.96 12.76 -5.02
C GLY A 500 18.92 12.62 -3.84
N VAL A 501 18.36 12.65 -2.63
CA VAL A 501 19.12 12.41 -1.40
C VAL A 501 18.96 10.94 -0.99
N ASN A 502 18.01 10.64 -0.14
CA ASN A 502 17.82 9.31 0.44
C ASN A 502 16.75 8.46 -0.29
N LEU A 503 15.91 9.11 -1.08
CA LEU A 503 14.70 8.49 -1.66
C LEU A 503 14.97 7.53 -2.81
N LEU A 504 16.20 7.50 -3.29
CA LEU A 504 16.63 6.54 -4.32
C LEU A 504 16.84 5.11 -3.78
N ARG A 505 16.69 4.90 -2.47
CA ARG A 505 16.83 3.59 -1.81
C ARG A 505 15.62 2.68 -2.01
N GLU A 506 14.41 3.24 -2.13
CA GLU A 506 13.18 2.48 -1.97
C GLU A 506 12.58 2.05 -3.31
N GLY A 507 12.45 0.73 -3.50
CA GLY A 507 11.50 0.08 -4.41
C GLY A 507 11.45 0.51 -5.88
N LEU A 508 12.40 1.32 -6.35
CA LEU A 508 12.38 1.83 -7.71
C LEU A 508 12.90 0.78 -8.69
N ASP A 509 12.03 0.29 -9.52
CA ASP A 509 12.36 -0.58 -10.65
C ASP A 509 12.50 0.25 -11.92
N LEU A 510 13.74 0.69 -12.20
CA LEU A 510 14.07 1.62 -13.28
C LEU A 510 15.06 0.97 -14.27
N PRO A 511 14.60 0.09 -15.17
CA PRO A 511 15.47 -0.56 -16.15
C PRO A 511 16.07 0.42 -17.17
N GLU A 512 15.52 1.62 -17.29
CA GLU A 512 15.98 2.68 -18.18
C GLU A 512 17.25 3.38 -17.66
N VAL A 513 17.60 3.17 -16.36
CA VAL A 513 18.75 3.80 -15.72
C VAL A 513 20.02 3.02 -16.05
N SER A 514 20.98 3.65 -16.73
CA SER A 514 22.30 3.09 -17.04
C SER A 514 23.45 3.73 -16.25
N LEU A 515 23.23 4.87 -15.59
CA LEU A 515 24.26 5.51 -14.75
C LEU A 515 23.68 5.87 -13.37
N VAL A 516 24.43 5.50 -12.35
CA VAL A 516 24.22 5.97 -10.98
C VAL A 516 25.48 6.69 -10.51
N ALA A 517 25.39 7.98 -10.24
CA ALA A 517 26.48 8.81 -9.74
C ALA A 517 26.26 9.13 -8.25
N ILE A 518 27.24 8.82 -7.43
CA ILE A 518 27.22 9.07 -5.99
C ILE A 518 28.27 10.14 -5.67
N LEU A 519 27.78 11.37 -5.44
CA LEU A 519 28.65 12.48 -5.07
C LEU A 519 29.10 12.36 -3.62
N ASP A 520 30.34 12.77 -3.34
CA ASP A 520 30.91 12.72 -1.99
C ASP A 520 30.73 11.35 -1.32
N ALA A 521 31.11 10.29 -2.01
CA ALA A 521 30.91 8.91 -1.55
C ALA A 521 31.78 8.57 -0.32
N ASP A 522 32.88 9.31 -0.10
CA ASP A 522 33.80 9.17 1.04
C ASP A 522 33.32 9.88 2.32
N LYS A 523 32.21 10.60 2.29
CA LYS A 523 31.62 11.23 3.47
C LYS A 523 30.79 10.22 4.26
N GLU A 524 31.48 9.36 5.03
CA GLU A 524 30.83 8.32 5.81
C GLU A 524 29.70 8.85 6.70
N GLY A 525 28.61 8.09 6.79
CA GLY A 525 27.43 8.42 7.55
C GLY A 525 26.21 7.61 7.08
N PHE A 526 25.04 7.95 7.57
CA PHE A 526 23.80 7.23 7.28
C PHE A 526 23.50 7.08 5.77
N LEU A 527 23.90 8.05 4.94
CA LEU A 527 23.70 8.05 3.49
C LEU A 527 24.82 7.40 2.68
N ARG A 528 25.95 7.10 3.29
CA ARG A 528 27.18 6.60 2.64
C ARG A 528 27.76 5.38 3.39
N ASN A 529 26.93 4.64 4.11
CA ASN A 529 27.32 3.35 4.66
C ASN A 529 27.22 2.26 3.56
N GLU A 530 27.81 1.11 3.80
CA GLU A 530 27.82 -0.06 2.90
C GLU A 530 26.43 -0.40 2.34
N LYS A 531 25.40 -0.47 3.19
CA LYS A 531 24.01 -0.79 2.78
C LYS A 531 23.46 0.23 1.82
N SER A 532 23.65 1.52 2.13
CA SER A 532 23.18 2.63 1.29
C SER A 532 23.85 2.65 -0.07
N LEU A 533 25.17 2.44 -0.09
CA LEU A 533 25.97 2.39 -1.31
C LEU A 533 25.55 1.19 -2.18
N THR A 534 25.45 0.00 -1.59
CA THR A 534 25.04 -1.24 -2.29
C THR A 534 23.64 -1.11 -2.89
N GLN A 535 22.67 -0.58 -2.14
CA GLN A 535 21.29 -0.40 -2.64
C GLN A 535 21.22 0.64 -3.76
N THR A 536 21.96 1.73 -3.63
CA THR A 536 22.00 2.78 -4.65
C THR A 536 22.68 2.28 -5.92
N ALA A 537 23.81 1.58 -5.79
CA ALA A 537 24.52 0.94 -6.89
C ALA A 537 23.62 -0.07 -7.64
N GLY A 538 22.86 -0.88 -6.91
CA GLY A 538 21.93 -1.86 -7.47
C GLY A 538 20.84 -1.27 -8.36
N ARG A 539 20.62 0.05 -8.40
CA ARG A 539 19.63 0.69 -9.29
C ARG A 539 20.03 0.63 -10.77
N ALA A 540 21.32 0.58 -11.09
CA ALA A 540 21.81 0.39 -12.46
C ALA A 540 21.91 -1.09 -12.87
N ALA A 541 21.64 -2.04 -11.99
CA ALA A 541 21.79 -3.48 -12.24
C ALA A 541 20.76 -4.09 -13.21
N ARG A 542 19.78 -3.31 -13.69
CA ARG A 542 18.76 -3.74 -14.66
C ARG A 542 19.10 -3.37 -16.10
N ASN A 543 20.17 -2.63 -16.29
CA ASN A 543 20.65 -2.20 -17.60
C ASN A 543 21.97 -2.93 -17.93
N VAL A 544 22.12 -3.45 -19.15
CA VAL A 544 23.35 -4.12 -19.59
C VAL A 544 24.54 -3.15 -19.56
N ASP A 545 24.30 -1.87 -19.92
CA ASP A 545 25.29 -0.79 -19.91
C ASP A 545 25.39 -0.07 -18.54
N GLY A 546 24.93 -0.73 -17.47
CA GLY A 546 24.90 -0.18 -16.13
C GLY A 546 26.30 0.18 -15.62
N LEU A 547 26.49 1.41 -15.11
CA LEU A 547 27.71 1.92 -14.49
C LEU A 547 27.38 2.67 -13.20
N VAL A 548 28.23 2.50 -12.19
CA VAL A 548 28.18 3.28 -10.95
C VAL A 548 29.47 4.06 -10.80
N ILE A 549 29.37 5.36 -10.49
CA ILE A 549 30.52 6.21 -10.23
C ILE A 549 30.46 6.70 -8.78
N PHE A 550 31.49 6.39 -8.01
CA PHE A 550 31.74 6.95 -6.70
C PHE A 550 32.71 8.14 -6.83
N TYR A 551 32.23 9.35 -6.61
CA TYR A 551 33.09 10.52 -6.51
C TYR A 551 33.64 10.60 -5.09
N ALA A 552 34.93 10.36 -4.93
CA ALA A 552 35.59 10.25 -3.64
C ALA A 552 37.08 10.56 -3.74
N ASP A 553 37.63 11.24 -2.73
CA ASP A 553 39.06 11.51 -2.62
C ASP A 553 39.78 10.45 -1.76
N LYS A 554 39.04 9.70 -0.97
CA LYS A 554 39.54 8.65 -0.09
C LYS A 554 38.67 7.40 -0.19
N MET A 555 39.34 6.23 -0.17
CA MET A 555 38.63 4.96 0.00
C MET A 555 38.16 4.82 1.46
N THR A 556 36.88 4.57 1.68
CA THR A 556 36.32 4.24 2.99
C THR A 556 36.07 2.74 3.11
N GLU A 557 35.95 2.24 4.35
CA GLU A 557 35.63 0.82 4.58
C GLU A 557 34.30 0.42 3.97
N SER A 558 33.29 1.30 4.07
CA SER A 558 31.96 1.10 3.46
C SER A 558 32.02 1.00 1.94
N MET A 559 32.82 1.83 1.28
CA MET A 559 33.05 1.76 -0.16
C MET A 559 33.74 0.46 -0.56
N GLN A 560 34.83 0.09 0.15
CA GLN A 560 35.55 -1.11 -0.14
C GLN A 560 34.69 -2.36 -0.05
N ARG A 561 33.93 -2.51 1.04
CA ARG A 561 33.01 -3.64 1.21
C ARG A 561 31.93 -3.69 0.12
N THR A 562 31.40 -2.52 -0.30
CA THR A 562 30.42 -2.46 -1.41
C THR A 562 31.03 -2.94 -2.72
N ILE A 563 32.27 -2.56 -3.02
CA ILE A 563 32.99 -2.96 -4.24
C ILE A 563 33.30 -4.46 -4.20
N ASP A 564 33.86 -4.94 -3.12
CA ASP A 564 34.26 -6.37 -2.94
C ASP A 564 33.01 -7.27 -3.12
N GLU A 565 31.88 -6.89 -2.52
CA GLU A 565 30.63 -7.65 -2.64
C GLU A 565 30.03 -7.56 -4.06
N THR A 566 30.12 -6.41 -4.71
CA THR A 566 29.65 -6.24 -6.10
C THR A 566 30.49 -7.11 -7.04
N ASP A 567 31.81 -7.15 -6.87
CA ASP A 567 32.71 -7.95 -7.68
C ASP A 567 32.47 -9.44 -7.46
N ARG A 568 32.33 -9.90 -6.22
CA ARG A 568 31.94 -11.29 -5.89
C ARG A 568 30.68 -11.72 -6.62
N ARG A 569 29.64 -10.87 -6.59
CA ARG A 569 28.36 -11.14 -7.26
C ARG A 569 28.51 -11.18 -8.77
N ARG A 570 29.32 -10.28 -9.34
CA ARG A 570 29.61 -10.26 -10.76
C ARG A 570 30.32 -11.53 -11.22
N GLU A 571 31.36 -11.99 -10.50
CA GLU A 571 32.07 -13.22 -10.80
C GLU A 571 31.15 -14.44 -10.79
N LYS A 572 30.30 -14.56 -9.77
CA LYS A 572 29.29 -15.65 -9.68
C LYS A 572 28.32 -15.62 -10.86
N GLN A 573 27.81 -14.42 -11.23
CA GLN A 573 26.92 -14.27 -12.37
C GLN A 573 27.58 -14.57 -13.71
N VAL A 574 28.84 -14.14 -13.92
CA VAL A 574 29.60 -14.42 -15.14
C VAL A 574 29.83 -15.93 -15.29
N ALA A 575 30.25 -16.61 -14.23
CA ALA A 575 30.41 -18.05 -14.23
C ALA A 575 29.12 -18.78 -14.64
N TYR A 576 27.99 -18.40 -14.02
CA TYR A 576 26.69 -18.94 -14.37
C TYR A 576 26.29 -18.69 -15.83
N ASN A 577 26.51 -17.47 -16.34
CA ASN A 577 26.20 -17.11 -17.71
C ASN A 577 27.01 -17.94 -18.73
N ILE A 578 28.29 -18.18 -18.45
CA ILE A 578 29.19 -19.00 -19.29
C ILE A 578 28.69 -20.44 -19.30
N GLU A 579 28.43 -21.01 -18.12
CA GLU A 579 27.98 -22.40 -17.97
C GLU A 579 26.67 -22.68 -18.71
N HIS A 580 25.74 -21.71 -18.68
CA HIS A 580 24.41 -21.88 -19.27
C HIS A 580 24.24 -21.21 -20.65
N GLY A 581 25.29 -20.60 -21.20
CA GLY A 581 25.27 -19.93 -22.51
C GLY A 581 24.32 -18.72 -22.55
N ILE A 582 24.17 -18.02 -21.44
CA ILE A 582 23.24 -16.88 -21.32
C ILE A 582 23.94 -15.60 -21.76
N THR A 583 23.31 -14.86 -22.66
CA THR A 583 23.71 -13.51 -23.02
C THR A 583 22.85 -12.51 -22.25
N PRO A 584 23.44 -11.60 -21.42
CA PRO A 584 22.70 -10.60 -20.69
C PRO A 584 21.83 -9.73 -21.60
N ARG A 585 20.59 -9.44 -21.18
CA ARG A 585 19.67 -8.56 -21.91
C ARG A 585 18.99 -7.60 -20.97
N THR A 586 18.94 -6.31 -21.35
CA THR A 586 18.19 -5.30 -20.61
C THR A 586 16.70 -5.64 -20.59
N ILE A 587 16.06 -5.50 -19.44
CA ILE A 587 14.62 -5.69 -19.29
C ILE A 587 13.91 -4.46 -19.86
N ILE A 588 13.15 -4.64 -20.94
CA ILE A 588 12.33 -3.58 -21.53
C ILE A 588 10.89 -3.79 -21.09
N LYS A 589 10.32 -2.82 -20.40
CA LYS A 589 8.89 -2.79 -20.06
C LYS A 589 8.14 -1.94 -21.07
N SER A 590 6.97 -2.40 -21.52
CA SER A 590 6.15 -1.62 -22.44
C SER A 590 5.60 -0.35 -21.74
N ARG A 591 5.23 0.67 -22.54
CA ARG A 591 4.63 1.89 -21.99
C ARG A 591 3.35 1.59 -21.22
N GLU A 592 2.53 0.65 -21.69
CA GLU A 592 1.31 0.20 -21.03
C GLU A 592 1.61 -0.42 -19.66
N GLN A 593 2.67 -1.23 -19.55
CA GLN A 593 3.12 -1.80 -18.28
C GLN A 593 3.64 -0.73 -17.31
N VAL A 594 4.22 0.36 -17.83
CA VAL A 594 4.64 1.52 -17.00
C VAL A 594 3.42 2.26 -16.48
N PHE A 595 2.39 2.46 -17.31
CA PHE A 595 1.15 3.12 -16.90
C PHE A 595 0.35 2.28 -15.89
N GLY A 596 0.26 0.96 -16.08
CA GLY A 596 -0.50 0.06 -15.19
C GLY A 596 0.11 -0.16 -13.80
N GLN A 597 1.37 0.22 -13.57
CA GLN A 597 2.04 0.10 -12.26
C GLN A 597 1.83 1.29 -11.32
N THR A 598 1.22 2.37 -11.80
CA THR A 598 1.14 3.64 -11.06
C THR A 598 0.01 3.73 -10.05
N SER A 599 -1.02 2.87 -10.13
CA SER A 599 -2.11 2.90 -9.15
C SER A 599 -2.78 1.52 -9.02
N VAL A 600 -2.96 1.05 -7.80
CA VAL A 600 -3.85 -0.10 -7.50
C VAL A 600 -5.30 0.25 -7.89
N LEU A 601 -5.62 1.54 -7.94
CA LEU A 601 -6.94 2.06 -8.32
C LEU A 601 -7.15 2.07 -9.84
N ASP A 602 -6.07 2.06 -10.63
CA ASP A 602 -6.10 1.97 -12.10
C ASP A 602 -6.12 0.53 -12.62
N ILE A 603 -6.20 -0.47 -11.76
CA ILE A 603 -6.53 -1.84 -12.16
C ILE A 603 -8.03 -1.89 -12.52
N LYS A 604 -8.39 -1.15 -13.57
CA LYS A 604 -9.67 -1.27 -14.27
C LYS A 604 -9.65 -2.60 -15.02
N GLY A 605 -10.35 -3.57 -14.48
CA GLY A 605 -10.47 -4.89 -15.11
C GLY A 605 -10.99 -5.92 -14.13
N PHE A 606 -11.85 -5.47 -13.21
CA PHE A 606 -12.57 -6.37 -12.35
C PHE A 606 -13.74 -6.98 -13.15
N ASP A 607 -13.54 -8.17 -13.73
CA ASP A 607 -14.64 -8.96 -14.30
C ASP A 607 -15.49 -9.50 -13.13
N PRO A 608 -16.77 -9.09 -13.01
CA PRO A 608 -17.65 -9.62 -11.98
C PRO A 608 -17.86 -11.13 -12.06
N LYS A 609 -17.60 -11.76 -13.22
CA LYS A 609 -17.64 -13.21 -13.41
C LYS A 609 -16.34 -13.91 -13.04
N ASN A 610 -15.24 -13.20 -13.09
CA ASN A 610 -13.93 -13.63 -12.64
C ASN A 610 -13.21 -12.46 -11.94
N PRO A 611 -13.42 -12.29 -10.62
CA PRO A 611 -12.84 -11.19 -9.85
C PRO A 611 -11.31 -11.15 -9.90
N TYR A 612 -10.68 -12.16 -10.50
CA TYR A 612 -9.23 -12.32 -10.61
C TYR A 612 -8.72 -12.27 -12.06
N ALA A 613 -9.60 -12.03 -13.07
CA ALA A 613 -9.18 -11.85 -14.45
C ALA A 613 -8.71 -10.42 -14.70
N ILE A 614 -7.50 -10.27 -15.20
CA ILE A 614 -7.02 -9.02 -15.80
C ILE A 614 -7.72 -8.94 -17.17
N ALA A 615 -8.41 -7.82 -17.46
CA ALA A 615 -8.99 -7.57 -18.77
C ALA A 615 -7.88 -7.62 -19.83
N ASN A 616 -8.08 -8.41 -20.87
CA ASN A 616 -7.19 -8.41 -22.03
C ASN A 616 -7.30 -7.04 -22.74
N ASP A 617 -6.17 -6.45 -23.09
CA ASP A 617 -6.07 -5.10 -23.70
C ASP A 617 -6.95 -4.90 -24.96
N GLU A 618 -7.35 -5.96 -25.63
CA GLU A 618 -8.23 -5.90 -26.80
C GLU A 618 -9.69 -5.50 -26.49
N GLU A 619 -10.19 -5.77 -25.25
CA GLU A 619 -11.54 -5.35 -24.84
C GLU A 619 -11.58 -3.90 -24.31
N LEU A 620 -10.47 -3.38 -23.82
CA LEU A 620 -10.36 -1.98 -23.35
C LEU A 620 -10.40 -0.96 -24.50
N VAL A 621 -9.92 -1.35 -25.67
CA VAL A 621 -9.95 -0.49 -26.86
C VAL A 621 -11.38 -0.37 -27.43
N THR A 622 -12.19 -1.42 -27.30
CA THR A 622 -13.58 -1.43 -27.79
C THR A 622 -14.55 -0.67 -26.88
N VAL A 623 -14.33 -0.68 -25.57
CA VAL A 623 -15.21 0.02 -24.61
C VAL A 623 -14.96 1.54 -24.62
N ALA A 624 -13.72 1.98 -24.80
CA ALA A 624 -13.39 3.40 -24.95
C ALA A 624 -13.89 4.00 -26.28
N ALA A 625 -14.19 3.15 -27.28
CA ALA A 625 -14.69 3.60 -28.58
C ALA A 625 -16.22 3.76 -28.64
N GLU A 626 -16.97 3.15 -27.71
CA GLU A 626 -18.44 3.22 -27.72
C GLU A 626 -19.01 4.50 -27.11
N ASP A 627 -18.29 5.22 -26.26
CA ASP A 627 -18.75 6.50 -25.67
C ASP A 627 -18.28 7.76 -26.40
N GLN A 628 -17.53 7.62 -27.51
CA GLN A 628 -17.25 8.76 -28.38
C GLN A 628 -18.37 8.90 -29.42
N GLU A 629 -19.27 9.86 -29.23
CA GLU A 629 -20.12 10.33 -30.32
C GLU A 629 -19.21 10.65 -31.53
N VAL A 630 -19.29 9.79 -32.55
CA VAL A 630 -18.48 9.94 -33.77
C VAL A 630 -19.06 11.10 -34.59
N TYR A 631 -18.57 12.30 -34.34
CA TYR A 631 -18.91 13.45 -35.15
C TYR A 631 -18.32 13.28 -36.55
N LYS A 632 -19.17 13.09 -37.55
CA LYS A 632 -18.79 12.84 -38.93
C LYS A 632 -18.65 14.12 -39.76
N THR A 633 -19.11 15.28 -39.27
CA THR A 633 -19.10 16.55 -40.01
C THR A 633 -18.67 17.73 -39.14
N ILE A 634 -18.00 18.73 -39.78
CA ILE A 634 -17.53 19.95 -39.14
C ILE A 634 -18.64 20.68 -38.34
N PRO A 635 -19.88 20.87 -38.88
CA PRO A 635 -20.96 21.53 -38.12
C PRO A 635 -21.40 20.76 -36.86
N GLN A 636 -21.28 19.42 -36.86
CA GLN A 636 -21.61 18.61 -35.67
C GLN A 636 -20.59 18.82 -34.55
N ILE A 637 -19.29 18.89 -34.91
CA ILE A 637 -18.23 19.14 -33.91
C ILE A 637 -18.33 20.57 -33.35
N GLU A 638 -18.58 21.58 -34.21
CA GLU A 638 -18.75 22.96 -33.74
C GLU A 638 -19.95 23.13 -32.80
N LYS A 639 -21.03 22.43 -33.06
CA LYS A 639 -22.22 22.41 -32.18
C LYS A 639 -21.92 21.70 -30.84
N ALA A 640 -21.16 20.58 -30.86
CA ALA A 640 -20.74 19.87 -29.69
C ALA A 640 -19.81 20.71 -28.81
N ILE A 641 -18.80 21.36 -29.40
CA ILE A 641 -17.92 22.30 -28.67
C ILE A 641 -18.73 23.40 -27.98
N GLY A 642 -19.74 23.97 -28.68
CA GLY A 642 -20.60 24.99 -28.10
C GLY A 642 -21.46 24.49 -26.91
N ARG A 643 -21.88 23.22 -26.94
CA ARG A 643 -22.63 22.57 -25.86
C ARG A 643 -21.71 22.28 -24.66
N THR A 644 -20.60 21.61 -24.87
CA THR A 644 -19.63 21.27 -23.82
C THR A 644 -19.09 22.51 -23.12
N LYS A 645 -18.87 23.62 -23.88
CA LYS A 645 -18.49 24.90 -23.29
C LYS A 645 -19.52 25.44 -22.29
N LYS A 646 -20.83 25.38 -22.66
CA LYS A 646 -21.92 25.83 -21.77
C LYS A 646 -22.05 24.95 -20.52
N GLU A 647 -21.87 23.65 -20.67
CA GLU A 647 -21.88 22.69 -19.56
C GLU A 647 -20.69 22.91 -18.63
N MET A 648 -19.49 23.15 -19.18
CA MET A 648 -18.27 23.53 -18.43
C MET A 648 -18.49 24.83 -17.61
N GLU A 649 -19.04 25.89 -18.26
CA GLU A 649 -19.31 27.16 -17.59
C GLU A 649 -20.40 27.02 -16.51
N LYS A 650 -21.33 26.09 -16.66
CA LYS A 650 -22.33 25.75 -15.63
C LYS A 650 -21.67 25.02 -14.46
N ALA A 651 -20.90 23.98 -14.70
CA ALA A 651 -20.16 23.24 -13.68
C ALA A 651 -19.23 24.18 -12.86
N ALA A 652 -18.54 25.11 -13.52
CA ALA A 652 -17.71 26.11 -12.86
C ALA A 652 -18.53 27.06 -11.95
N ARG A 653 -19.75 27.46 -12.36
CA ARG A 653 -20.66 28.29 -11.53
C ARG A 653 -21.21 27.52 -10.34
N ASP A 654 -21.45 26.23 -10.52
CA ASP A 654 -21.93 25.33 -9.48
C ASP A 654 -20.80 24.86 -8.53
N LEU A 655 -19.56 25.39 -8.71
CA LEU A 655 -18.34 25.10 -7.97
C LEU A 655 -17.86 23.62 -8.11
N ASP A 656 -18.36 22.90 -9.10
CA ASP A 656 -17.87 21.56 -9.45
C ASP A 656 -16.64 21.67 -10.37
N PHE A 657 -15.49 21.94 -9.75
CA PHE A 657 -14.23 22.16 -10.47
C PHE A 657 -13.70 20.89 -11.14
N MET A 658 -14.05 19.71 -10.65
CA MET A 658 -13.64 18.44 -11.26
C MET A 658 -14.39 18.19 -12.58
N GLU A 659 -15.68 18.37 -12.58
CA GLU A 659 -16.50 18.24 -13.79
C GLU A 659 -16.19 19.37 -14.78
N ALA A 660 -15.97 20.58 -14.32
CA ALA A 660 -15.52 21.69 -15.18
C ALA A 660 -14.16 21.40 -15.87
N ALA A 661 -13.21 20.79 -15.15
CA ALA A 661 -11.93 20.39 -15.73
C ALA A 661 -12.10 19.27 -16.77
N ARG A 662 -12.89 18.24 -16.49
CA ARG A 662 -13.19 17.15 -17.42
C ARG A 662 -13.81 17.67 -18.72
N LEU A 663 -14.82 18.53 -18.61
CA LEU A 663 -15.50 19.13 -19.77
C LEU A 663 -14.59 20.08 -20.58
N ARG A 664 -13.65 20.76 -19.91
CA ARG A 664 -12.61 21.57 -20.58
C ARG A 664 -11.69 20.69 -21.44
N ASP A 665 -11.22 19.60 -20.89
CA ASP A 665 -10.30 18.71 -21.59
C ASP A 665 -11.00 18.01 -22.77
N GLU A 666 -12.26 17.63 -22.61
CA GLU A 666 -13.12 17.12 -23.70
C GLU A 666 -13.32 18.17 -24.81
N MET A 667 -13.56 19.43 -24.45
CA MET A 667 -13.67 20.54 -25.41
C MET A 667 -12.37 20.74 -26.20
N PHE A 668 -11.20 20.67 -25.54
CA PHE A 668 -9.91 20.80 -26.24
C PHE A 668 -9.65 19.65 -27.22
N LEU A 669 -10.03 18.42 -26.88
CA LEU A 669 -9.93 17.27 -27.80
C LEU A 669 -10.82 17.48 -29.04
N MET A 670 -12.05 17.95 -28.86
CA MET A 670 -12.93 18.28 -29.98
C MET A 670 -12.42 19.42 -30.83
N GLN A 671 -11.82 20.47 -30.24
CA GLN A 671 -11.18 21.58 -30.96
C GLN A 671 -9.98 21.12 -31.80
N LYS A 672 -9.14 20.21 -31.24
CA LYS A 672 -8.02 19.62 -31.98
C LYS A 672 -8.51 18.80 -33.17
N LYS A 673 -9.54 17.98 -32.98
CA LYS A 673 -10.16 17.18 -34.05
C LYS A 673 -10.80 18.05 -35.12
N LEU A 674 -11.43 19.19 -34.72
CA LEU A 674 -11.98 20.19 -35.65
C LEU A 674 -10.86 20.83 -36.48
N ALA A 675 -9.71 21.14 -35.88
CA ALA A 675 -8.56 21.69 -36.57
C ALA A 675 -7.99 20.71 -37.61
N GLU A 676 -7.88 19.43 -37.24
CA GLU A 676 -7.43 18.35 -38.14
C GLU A 676 -8.41 18.11 -39.34
N MET A 677 -9.71 18.32 -39.12
CA MET A 677 -10.71 18.19 -40.20
C MET A 677 -10.80 19.44 -41.10
N LYS A 678 -10.28 20.60 -40.67
CA LYS A 678 -10.22 21.83 -41.43
C LYS A 678 -8.89 22.02 -42.19
N ALA A 679 -7.84 21.27 -41.79
CA ALA A 679 -6.56 21.18 -42.47
C ALA A 679 -6.62 20.16 -43.62
#